data_656302bc0924ed6aa3c2cb26e73ad4ed
#
_entry.id   656302bc0924ed6aa3c2cb26e73ad4ed
#
_cell.length_a   1.000
_cell.length_b   1.000
_cell.length_c   1.000
_cell.angle_alpha   90.00
_cell.angle_beta   90.00
_cell.angle_gamma   90.00
#
_symmetry.space_group_name_H-M   'P 1'
#
loop_
_entity.id
_entity.type
_entity.pdbx_description
1 polymer ?
#
loop_
_entity_poly.entity_id
_entity_poly.type
_entity_poly.pdbx_seq_one_letter_code
_entity_poly.pdbx_strand_id
1 'polypeptide(L)'
;MTIDLLKQNLITAAEIKDAAERVKAYRGVLTDAIDYIYESTNTHKPEKASLLELVDSDVLANYVQDSDVINSLHYVRILGMNAEHDQKIKKTADKLAYDNLAYFIGLIEAQEKGTRAQYQKPPYMSEANTRKLYIDLYLKEAGWDVLDTENVAIAGKAGIEIKVEGMPNAQGIGFCDYVLYGRDGKPLAIVEAKKTSVSPEKGRHQVDLYGECMKAIYGYKPILYYTNGYVTKVIDGIYPDRTVMAFLTIDELELMMQRRNRGNITDLKISDRITNRPYQKMAITNLCEWLNQKHRRGLLVMATGTGKTRVAISLVDVLSRNNWVKNVLFLADRTSLVNQAKKNFAKLLPNMSICELSGNEEKDYNARLMFCTYQTMINYIDAEDKRFTSGRFDLIIIDEAHRSIFNKYGSIFAYFDSLLVGLTATPKSEVDANTYRIFGCESGIPNFDYSLEEAVKDKYLVNYKSFSRTTKLLKRGIKYNELTEDEKRQLDEYFVDEPPTPDFTVSEKELFKKIFNKNTCCEILEELMQYGIKTNGGELLGKSIIFAYNHHHAQMIVDCFHELYPEHPANYCQLIDNYVKYADDLILKFENDDEFRIAVSVDMLDTGIDVPAVVNLVFFKPVKSKIKFVQMIGRGTRLCDNLFGEGKDKTHFIIFDYCGNFEYFDAHPDGTDGMGGLSLIHISEPTRLGMIS
;
A
#
# COMPACT_ATOMS: atom_id res chain seq x y z
N MET A 1 19.04 -18.36 -16.83
CA MET A 1 19.05 -17.87 -18.24
C MET A 1 20.48 -17.47 -18.63
N THR A 2 20.86 -17.36 -19.93
CA THR A 2 22.20 -16.88 -20.38
C THR A 2 22.05 -15.64 -21.26
N ILE A 3 23.07 -14.78 -21.31
CA ILE A 3 23.04 -13.57 -22.14
C ILE A 3 22.94 -13.93 -23.63
N ASP A 4 23.60 -14.99 -24.04
CA ASP A 4 23.53 -15.47 -25.46
C ASP A 4 22.09 -15.88 -25.82
N LEU A 5 21.34 -16.47 -24.87
CA LEU A 5 19.94 -16.82 -25.06
C LEU A 5 19.06 -15.52 -25.14
N LEU A 6 19.34 -14.52 -24.32
CA LEU A 6 18.62 -13.22 -24.41
C LEU A 6 18.83 -12.55 -25.78
N LYS A 7 20.08 -12.57 -26.31
CA LYS A 7 20.38 -12.07 -27.64
C LYS A 7 19.64 -12.87 -28.72
N GLN A 8 19.65 -14.21 -28.61
CA GLN A 8 18.93 -15.07 -29.52
C GLN A 8 17.43 -14.83 -29.52
N ASN A 9 16.83 -14.68 -28.31
CA ASN A 9 15.41 -14.35 -28.14
C ASN A 9 15.07 -12.99 -28.81
N LEU A 10 15.93 -11.98 -28.67
CA LEU A 10 15.74 -10.67 -29.31
C LEU A 10 15.81 -10.80 -30.86
N ILE A 11 16.75 -11.55 -31.40
CA ILE A 11 16.87 -11.79 -32.85
C ILE A 11 15.63 -12.54 -33.36
N THR A 12 15.22 -13.59 -32.67
CA THR A 12 14.02 -14.37 -33.02
C THR A 12 12.75 -13.50 -32.99
N ALA A 13 12.62 -12.66 -31.99
CA ALA A 13 11.52 -11.70 -31.91
C ALA A 13 11.53 -10.72 -33.10
N ALA A 14 12.71 -10.25 -33.53
CA ALA A 14 12.86 -9.33 -34.67
C ALA A 14 12.50 -9.96 -36.03
N GLU A 15 12.54 -11.27 -36.15
CA GLU A 15 12.18 -12.03 -37.36
C GLU A 15 10.66 -12.22 -37.53
N ILE A 16 9.87 -11.93 -36.53
CA ILE A 16 8.40 -12.02 -36.59
C ILE A 16 7.88 -11.03 -37.63
N LYS A 17 7.10 -11.51 -38.61
CA LYS A 17 6.63 -10.69 -39.73
C LYS A 17 5.58 -9.67 -39.33
N ASP A 18 4.65 -10.05 -38.44
CA ASP A 18 3.65 -9.16 -37.91
C ASP A 18 4.25 -8.17 -36.90
N ALA A 19 4.03 -6.88 -37.10
CA ALA A 19 4.65 -5.86 -36.28
C ALA A 19 4.06 -5.81 -34.84
N ALA A 20 2.78 -6.12 -34.69
CA ALA A 20 2.16 -6.17 -33.38
C ALA A 20 2.68 -7.36 -32.55
N GLU A 21 2.70 -8.54 -33.15
CA GLU A 21 3.27 -9.74 -32.52
C GLU A 21 4.77 -9.57 -32.20
N ARG A 22 5.51 -8.87 -33.07
CA ARG A 22 6.93 -8.61 -32.84
C ARG A 22 7.17 -7.71 -31.62
N VAL A 23 6.43 -6.61 -31.44
CA VAL A 23 6.62 -5.73 -30.29
C VAL A 23 6.09 -6.35 -28.99
N LYS A 24 5.11 -7.26 -29.06
CA LYS A 24 4.74 -8.12 -27.93
C LYS A 24 5.89 -9.04 -27.54
N ALA A 25 6.55 -9.66 -28.52
CA ALA A 25 7.72 -10.50 -28.28
C ALA A 25 8.87 -9.69 -27.65
N TYR A 26 9.07 -8.41 -28.04
CA TYR A 26 10.06 -7.55 -27.39
C TYR A 26 9.73 -7.29 -25.91
N ARG A 27 8.46 -7.14 -25.57
CA ARG A 27 8.02 -7.05 -24.15
C ARG A 27 8.38 -8.33 -23.39
N GLY A 28 8.23 -9.50 -24.00
CA GLY A 28 8.68 -10.78 -23.43
C GLY A 28 10.18 -10.81 -23.19
N VAL A 29 10.99 -10.39 -24.17
CA VAL A 29 12.45 -10.31 -24.04
C VAL A 29 12.88 -9.33 -22.95
N LEU A 30 12.16 -8.22 -22.76
CA LEU A 30 12.39 -7.30 -21.65
C LEU A 30 12.18 -8.00 -20.30
N THR A 31 11.10 -8.77 -20.15
CA THR A 31 10.85 -9.55 -18.94
C THR A 31 11.97 -10.53 -18.66
N ASP A 32 12.39 -11.30 -19.68
CA ASP A 32 13.48 -12.25 -19.61
C ASP A 32 14.82 -11.60 -19.18
N ALA A 33 15.12 -10.41 -19.71
CA ALA A 33 16.34 -9.68 -19.39
C ALA A 33 16.34 -9.17 -17.93
N ILE A 34 15.18 -8.73 -17.43
CA ILE A 34 15.04 -8.32 -16.02
C ILE A 34 15.16 -9.54 -15.10
N ASP A 35 14.55 -10.68 -15.46
CA ASP A 35 14.64 -11.92 -14.70
C ASP A 35 16.10 -12.37 -14.58
N TYR A 36 16.86 -12.25 -15.66
CA TYR A 36 18.29 -12.50 -15.63
C TYR A 36 19.04 -11.63 -14.61
N ILE A 37 18.72 -10.35 -14.51
CA ILE A 37 19.33 -9.44 -13.53
C ILE A 37 19.01 -9.89 -12.09
N TYR A 38 17.76 -10.26 -11.80
CA TYR A 38 17.39 -10.79 -10.49
C TYR A 38 18.13 -12.06 -10.13
N GLU A 39 18.29 -12.99 -11.09
CA GLU A 39 19.08 -14.22 -10.91
C GLU A 39 20.58 -13.91 -10.68
N SER A 40 21.18 -13.04 -11.52
CA SER A 40 22.61 -12.72 -11.45
C SER A 40 23.03 -11.96 -10.21
N THR A 41 22.13 -11.12 -9.67
CA THR A 41 22.34 -10.37 -8.41
C THR A 41 21.97 -11.17 -7.18
N ASN A 42 21.55 -12.44 -7.33
CA ASN A 42 21.04 -13.28 -6.25
C ASN A 42 19.95 -12.60 -5.41
N THR A 43 19.13 -11.78 -6.06
CA THR A 43 18.03 -11.05 -5.44
C THR A 43 16.73 -11.81 -5.70
N HIS A 44 15.92 -11.97 -4.65
CA HIS A 44 14.63 -12.65 -4.81
C HIS A 44 13.66 -11.79 -5.64
N LYS A 45 13.24 -12.30 -6.80
CA LYS A 45 12.20 -11.66 -7.61
C LYS A 45 10.86 -11.83 -6.90
N PRO A 46 10.07 -10.74 -6.70
CA PRO A 46 8.76 -10.88 -6.09
C PRO A 46 7.83 -11.79 -6.91
N GLU A 47 7.23 -12.78 -6.27
CA GLU A 47 6.24 -13.65 -6.91
C GLU A 47 5.05 -12.85 -7.40
N LYS A 48 4.69 -12.70 -8.56
CA LYS A 48 3.59 -11.90 -9.14
C LYS A 48 3.88 -10.40 -9.31
N ALA A 49 5.16 -9.99 -9.37
CA ALA A 49 5.47 -8.60 -9.75
C ALA A 49 5.10 -8.36 -11.21
N SER A 50 4.45 -7.23 -11.46
CA SER A 50 4.15 -6.75 -12.81
C SER A 50 5.41 -6.25 -13.52
N LEU A 51 5.38 -6.17 -14.85
CA LEU A 51 6.52 -5.63 -15.60
C LEU A 51 6.77 -4.15 -15.28
N LEU A 52 5.73 -3.39 -14.92
CA LEU A 52 5.87 -2.02 -14.43
C LEU A 52 6.70 -1.97 -13.14
N GLU A 53 6.34 -2.78 -12.15
CA GLU A 53 7.08 -2.86 -10.88
C GLU A 53 8.52 -3.33 -11.06
N LEU A 54 8.76 -4.24 -12.00
CA LEU A 54 10.09 -4.75 -12.29
C LEU A 54 10.98 -3.69 -12.94
N VAL A 55 10.44 -2.89 -13.86
CA VAL A 55 11.15 -1.78 -14.50
C VAL A 55 11.44 -0.64 -13.52
N ASP A 56 10.53 -0.34 -12.60
CA ASP A 56 10.69 0.69 -11.57
C ASP A 56 11.42 0.20 -10.31
N SER A 57 11.88 -1.05 -10.29
CA SER A 57 12.50 -1.65 -9.11
C SER A 57 13.86 -1.04 -8.77
N ASP A 58 14.15 -0.93 -7.46
CA ASP A 58 15.46 -0.52 -6.97
C ASP A 58 16.58 -1.45 -7.49
N VAL A 59 16.27 -2.72 -7.72
CA VAL A 59 17.21 -3.72 -8.27
C VAL A 59 17.65 -3.29 -9.66
N LEU A 60 16.71 -2.96 -10.55
CA LEU A 60 17.02 -2.51 -11.90
C LEU A 60 17.68 -1.14 -11.90
N ALA A 61 17.18 -0.20 -11.09
CA ALA A 61 17.75 1.14 -10.97
C ALA A 61 19.21 1.11 -10.50
N ASN A 62 19.51 0.31 -9.48
CA ASN A 62 20.88 0.13 -8.97
C ASN A 62 21.80 -0.59 -9.97
N TYR A 63 21.24 -1.53 -10.74
CA TYR A 63 21.99 -2.27 -11.76
C TYR A 63 22.33 -1.40 -12.96
N VAL A 64 21.35 -0.66 -13.50
CA VAL A 64 21.50 0.14 -14.73
C VAL A 64 22.19 1.48 -14.47
N GLN A 65 21.90 2.15 -13.36
CA GLN A 65 22.43 3.46 -12.96
C GLN A 65 22.26 4.58 -14.03
N ASP A 66 21.30 4.43 -14.94
CA ASP A 66 20.98 5.38 -16.01
C ASP A 66 19.46 5.47 -16.18
N SER A 67 18.88 6.59 -15.73
CA SER A 67 17.45 6.83 -15.80
C SER A 67 16.89 6.89 -17.23
N ASP A 68 17.70 7.30 -18.21
CA ASP A 68 17.27 7.33 -19.63
C ASP A 68 17.06 5.91 -20.16
N VAL A 69 17.88 4.96 -19.70
CA VAL A 69 17.70 3.55 -20.04
C VAL A 69 16.42 3.02 -19.44
N ILE A 70 16.17 3.25 -18.16
CA ILE A 70 14.91 2.86 -17.48
C ILE A 70 13.70 3.40 -18.25
N ASN A 71 13.72 4.70 -18.58
CA ASN A 71 12.65 5.33 -19.36
C ASN A 71 12.46 4.69 -20.75
N SER A 72 13.57 4.27 -21.40
CA SER A 72 13.51 3.57 -22.69
C SER A 72 12.89 2.17 -22.57
N LEU A 73 13.04 1.50 -21.43
CA LEU A 73 12.40 0.22 -21.16
C LEU A 73 10.89 0.38 -20.93
N HIS A 74 10.46 1.46 -20.30
CA HIS A 74 9.01 1.79 -20.24
C HIS A 74 8.42 1.99 -21.64
N TYR A 75 9.15 2.58 -22.57
CA TYR A 75 8.69 2.67 -23.95
C TYR A 75 8.45 1.28 -24.57
N VAL A 76 9.37 0.33 -24.41
CA VAL A 76 9.21 -1.05 -24.90
C VAL A 76 7.99 -1.73 -24.24
N ARG A 77 7.82 -1.55 -22.93
CA ARG A 77 6.68 -2.07 -22.17
C ARG A 77 5.35 -1.54 -22.72
N ILE A 78 5.24 -0.23 -22.89
CA ILE A 78 4.02 0.47 -23.36
C ILE A 78 3.74 0.12 -24.82
N LEU A 79 4.75 0.10 -25.68
CA LEU A 79 4.57 -0.24 -27.09
C LEU A 79 4.05 -1.68 -27.25
N GLY A 80 4.59 -2.63 -26.47
CA GLY A 80 4.13 -4.01 -26.49
C GLY A 80 2.69 -4.18 -25.99
N MET A 81 2.28 -3.39 -25.00
CA MET A 81 0.89 -3.36 -24.51
C MET A 81 -0.08 -2.82 -25.57
N ASN A 82 0.27 -1.72 -26.21
CA ASN A 82 -0.60 -1.07 -27.22
C ASN A 82 -0.70 -1.83 -28.54
N ALA A 83 0.17 -2.78 -28.78
CA ALA A 83 0.14 -3.62 -29.98
C ALA A 83 -1.13 -4.48 -30.10
N GLU A 84 -1.85 -4.71 -29.01
CA GLU A 84 -3.08 -5.51 -28.99
C GLU A 84 -4.32 -4.73 -29.42
N HIS A 85 -4.26 -3.39 -29.43
CA HIS A 85 -5.38 -2.53 -29.74
C HIS A 85 -5.43 -2.06 -31.22
N ASP A 86 -5.11 -2.93 -32.17
CA ASP A 86 -5.29 -2.72 -33.62
C ASP A 86 -4.63 -1.46 -34.21
N GLN A 87 -3.53 -0.99 -33.62
CA GLN A 87 -2.79 0.16 -34.12
C GLN A 87 -1.67 -0.28 -35.07
N LYS A 88 -1.65 0.30 -36.26
CA LYS A 88 -0.53 0.13 -37.21
C LYS A 88 0.78 0.59 -36.57
N ILE A 89 1.57 -0.36 -36.10
CA ILE A 89 2.90 -0.09 -35.53
C ILE A 89 3.78 0.52 -36.62
N LYS A 90 4.29 1.73 -36.39
CA LYS A 90 5.22 2.38 -37.33
C LYS A 90 6.57 1.65 -37.30
N LYS A 91 7.19 1.40 -38.45
CA LYS A 91 8.51 0.76 -38.56
C LYS A 91 9.58 1.44 -37.70
N THR A 92 9.48 2.75 -37.50
CA THR A 92 10.39 3.52 -36.64
C THR A 92 10.21 3.22 -35.16
N ALA A 93 8.97 2.98 -34.70
CA ALA A 93 8.68 2.61 -33.32
C ALA A 93 9.17 1.19 -33.00
N ASP A 94 8.93 0.26 -33.89
CA ASP A 94 9.40 -1.10 -33.85
C ASP A 94 10.96 -1.17 -33.79
N LYS A 95 11.62 -0.47 -34.70
CA LYS A 95 13.08 -0.36 -34.69
C LYS A 95 13.63 0.22 -33.40
N LEU A 96 12.99 1.25 -32.86
CA LEU A 96 13.40 1.88 -31.60
C LEU A 96 13.27 0.91 -30.41
N ALA A 97 12.21 0.13 -30.35
CA ALA A 97 12.05 -0.88 -29.32
C ALA A 97 13.15 -1.93 -29.37
N TYR A 98 13.49 -2.39 -30.57
CA TYR A 98 14.64 -3.30 -30.80
C TYR A 98 15.96 -2.67 -30.33
N ASP A 99 16.26 -1.44 -30.79
CA ASP A 99 17.52 -0.76 -30.48
C ASP A 99 17.68 -0.52 -28.96
N ASN A 100 16.60 -0.19 -28.26
CA ASN A 100 16.59 -0.01 -26.80
C ASN A 100 16.89 -1.33 -26.08
N LEU A 101 16.26 -2.44 -26.49
CA LEU A 101 16.52 -3.76 -25.91
C LEU A 101 17.92 -4.27 -26.23
N ALA A 102 18.39 -4.10 -27.46
CA ALA A 102 19.75 -4.49 -27.85
C ALA A 102 20.80 -3.75 -27.02
N TYR A 103 20.59 -2.45 -26.78
CA TYR A 103 21.45 -1.66 -25.90
C TYR A 103 21.39 -2.15 -24.45
N PHE A 104 20.19 -2.41 -23.92
CA PHE A 104 20.00 -2.91 -22.55
C PHE A 104 20.68 -4.27 -22.33
N ILE A 105 20.49 -5.23 -23.23
CA ILE A 105 21.18 -6.53 -23.17
C ILE A 105 22.70 -6.36 -23.29
N GLY A 106 23.16 -5.41 -24.10
CA GLY A 106 24.58 -5.06 -24.19
C GLY A 106 25.15 -4.45 -22.92
N LEU A 107 24.37 -3.69 -22.16
CA LEU A 107 24.76 -3.21 -20.83
C LEU A 107 24.92 -4.36 -19.84
N ILE A 108 23.98 -5.31 -19.82
CA ILE A 108 24.05 -6.50 -18.98
C ILE A 108 25.35 -7.29 -19.27
N GLU A 109 25.64 -7.52 -20.55
CA GLU A 109 26.87 -8.22 -20.98
C GLU A 109 28.15 -7.49 -20.57
N ALA A 110 28.16 -6.17 -20.72
CA ALA A 110 29.33 -5.35 -20.37
C ALA A 110 29.61 -5.36 -18.86
N GLN A 111 28.57 -5.34 -18.03
CA GLN A 111 28.72 -5.42 -16.57
C GLN A 111 29.26 -6.79 -16.15
N GLU A 112 28.76 -7.89 -16.70
CA GLU A 112 29.29 -9.22 -16.40
C GLU A 112 30.76 -9.39 -16.79
N LYS A 113 31.14 -8.87 -17.98
CA LYS A 113 32.51 -8.98 -18.47
C LYS A 113 33.47 -7.94 -17.87
N GLY A 114 32.98 -7.03 -17.02
CA GLY A 114 33.79 -5.93 -16.50
C GLY A 114 34.34 -5.01 -17.62
N THR A 115 33.65 -4.93 -18.75
CA THR A 115 34.05 -4.16 -19.93
C THR A 115 33.13 -2.98 -20.13
N ARG A 116 33.56 -1.92 -20.85
CA ARG A 116 32.64 -0.87 -21.29
C ARG A 116 31.72 -1.44 -22.38
N ALA A 117 30.43 -1.07 -22.30
CA ALA A 117 29.45 -1.51 -23.29
C ALA A 117 29.92 -1.16 -24.72
N GLN A 118 30.01 -2.17 -25.59
CA GLN A 118 30.38 -1.98 -27.00
C GLN A 118 29.20 -1.48 -27.85
N TYR A 119 27.99 -1.46 -27.28
CA TYR A 119 26.79 -1.02 -27.96
C TYR A 119 26.65 0.50 -27.85
N GLN A 120 26.42 1.14 -28.99
CA GLN A 120 26.10 2.56 -28.98
C GLN A 120 24.72 2.77 -28.36
N LYS A 121 24.65 3.65 -27.35
CA LYS A 121 23.35 4.14 -26.85
C LYS A 121 22.53 4.59 -28.07
N PRO A 122 21.26 4.21 -28.19
CA PRO A 122 20.43 4.65 -29.31
C PRO A 122 20.57 6.18 -29.51
N PRO A 123 20.77 6.65 -30.76
CA PRO A 123 21.07 8.06 -30.99
C PRO A 123 19.93 8.93 -30.43
N TYR A 124 20.31 10.00 -29.76
CA TYR A 124 19.34 10.99 -29.30
C TYR A 124 18.46 11.46 -30.45
N MET A 125 17.15 11.43 -30.22
CA MET A 125 16.18 11.78 -31.25
C MET A 125 16.07 13.27 -31.45
N SER A 126 15.79 13.68 -32.68
CA SER A 126 15.34 15.04 -32.96
C SER A 126 13.99 15.29 -32.25
N GLU A 127 13.66 16.55 -32.01
CA GLU A 127 12.38 16.94 -31.40
C GLU A 127 11.17 16.40 -32.19
N ALA A 128 11.23 16.49 -33.52
CA ALA A 128 10.20 15.91 -34.40
C ALA A 128 10.05 14.38 -34.25
N ASN A 129 11.16 13.65 -34.10
CA ASN A 129 11.08 12.21 -33.84
C ASN A 129 10.63 11.89 -32.41
N THR A 130 11.01 12.67 -31.41
CA THR A 130 10.50 12.55 -30.03
C THR A 130 8.98 12.71 -30.02
N ARG A 131 8.45 13.70 -30.74
CA ARG A 131 7.00 13.91 -30.87
C ARG A 131 6.32 12.69 -31.50
N LYS A 132 6.77 12.24 -32.67
CA LYS A 132 6.13 11.17 -33.45
C LYS A 132 6.22 9.79 -32.78
N LEU A 133 7.27 9.51 -32.03
CA LEU A 133 7.53 8.16 -31.50
C LEU A 133 7.07 8.01 -30.05
N TYR A 134 7.21 9.07 -29.24
CA TYR A 134 6.85 9.03 -27.81
C TYR A 134 5.55 9.77 -27.53
N ILE A 135 5.47 11.04 -27.89
CA ILE A 135 4.38 11.91 -27.41
C ILE A 135 3.06 11.54 -28.12
N ASP A 136 3.07 11.30 -29.43
CA ASP A 136 1.89 10.83 -30.16
C ASP A 136 1.37 9.51 -29.58
N LEU A 137 2.28 8.59 -29.21
CA LEU A 137 1.93 7.31 -28.59
C LEU A 137 1.24 7.53 -27.24
N TYR A 138 1.83 8.34 -26.37
CA TYR A 138 1.28 8.61 -25.04
C TYR A 138 -0.02 9.40 -25.07
N LEU A 139 -0.18 10.34 -26.03
CA LEU A 139 -1.45 11.03 -26.23
C LEU A 139 -2.55 10.07 -26.72
N LYS A 140 -2.23 9.15 -27.64
CA LYS A 140 -3.18 8.13 -28.10
C LYS A 140 -3.55 7.15 -26.97
N GLU A 141 -2.60 6.76 -26.13
CA GLU A 141 -2.85 5.95 -24.94
C GLU A 141 -3.82 6.66 -23.97
N ALA A 142 -3.73 7.98 -23.85
CA ALA A 142 -4.69 8.80 -23.10
C ALA A 142 -6.01 9.05 -23.84
N GLY A 143 -6.24 8.40 -24.99
CA GLY A 143 -7.48 8.50 -25.76
C GLY A 143 -7.59 9.71 -26.69
N TRP A 144 -6.47 10.44 -26.92
CA TRP A 144 -6.47 11.58 -27.83
C TRP A 144 -6.30 11.12 -29.29
N ASP A 145 -7.18 11.64 -30.18
CA ASP A 145 -6.98 11.54 -31.61
C ASP A 145 -6.05 12.67 -32.06
N VAL A 146 -4.80 12.32 -32.37
CA VAL A 146 -3.76 13.29 -32.79
C VAL A 146 -3.91 13.55 -34.28
N LEU A 147 -4.11 14.82 -34.65
CA LEU A 147 -4.28 15.23 -36.04
C LEU A 147 -2.95 15.11 -36.82
N ASP A 148 -3.05 14.76 -38.10
CA ASP A 148 -1.86 14.69 -38.98
C ASP A 148 -1.60 16.02 -39.73
N THR A 149 -2.53 16.97 -39.66
CA THR A 149 -2.44 18.28 -40.32
C THR A 149 -2.08 19.36 -39.31
N GLU A 150 -1.04 20.14 -39.62
CA GLU A 150 -0.57 21.25 -38.82
C GLU A 150 -1.58 22.42 -38.77
N ASN A 151 -1.60 23.11 -37.65
CA ASN A 151 -2.40 24.32 -37.40
C ASN A 151 -3.91 24.14 -37.62
N VAL A 152 -4.44 22.95 -37.27
CA VAL A 152 -5.89 22.66 -37.33
C VAL A 152 -6.38 22.41 -35.89
N ALA A 153 -7.46 23.09 -35.53
CA ALA A 153 -8.16 22.96 -34.27
C ALA A 153 -9.48 22.22 -34.47
N ILE A 154 -9.66 21.06 -33.86
CA ILE A 154 -10.87 20.26 -33.87
C ILE A 154 -11.28 19.92 -32.45
N ALA A 155 -12.55 20.13 -32.10
CA ALA A 155 -13.11 19.79 -30.80
C ALA A 155 -12.89 18.30 -30.47
N GLY A 156 -12.42 18.02 -29.27
CA GLY A 156 -12.15 16.67 -28.79
C GLY A 156 -10.88 16.01 -29.32
N LYS A 157 -10.02 16.74 -30.04
CA LYS A 157 -8.80 16.21 -30.65
C LYS A 157 -7.54 16.97 -30.21
N ALA A 158 -6.39 16.38 -30.48
CA ALA A 158 -5.08 17.00 -30.30
C ALA A 158 -4.60 17.63 -31.62
N GLY A 159 -4.57 18.97 -31.69
CA GLY A 159 -4.00 19.70 -32.83
C GLY A 159 -2.49 19.80 -32.68
N ILE A 160 -1.77 19.79 -33.83
CA ILE A 160 -0.30 19.90 -33.87
C ILE A 160 0.14 21.21 -34.51
N GLU A 161 1.30 21.73 -34.08
CA GLU A 161 1.90 22.98 -34.57
C GLU A 161 0.87 24.15 -34.61
N ILE A 162 0.15 24.34 -33.52
CA ILE A 162 -0.91 25.34 -33.43
C ILE A 162 -0.29 26.73 -33.27
N LYS A 163 -0.60 27.61 -34.23
CA LYS A 163 -0.20 29.01 -34.20
C LYS A 163 -0.82 29.75 -33.02
N VAL A 164 -0.01 30.48 -32.28
CA VAL A 164 -0.42 31.33 -31.15
C VAL A 164 0.11 32.74 -31.39
N GLU A 165 -0.77 33.73 -31.22
CA GLU A 165 -0.42 35.16 -31.37
C GLU A 165 -0.24 35.80 -29.98
N GLY A 166 0.53 36.91 -29.94
CA GLY A 166 0.82 37.64 -28.69
C GLY A 166 2.13 37.23 -28.00
N MET A 167 2.98 36.46 -28.67
CA MET A 167 4.29 36.08 -28.12
C MET A 167 5.23 37.29 -28.00
N PRO A 168 6.06 37.35 -26.94
CA PRO A 168 7.01 38.47 -26.73
C PRO A 168 8.29 38.32 -27.60
N ASN A 169 8.12 38.00 -28.87
CA ASN A 169 9.19 37.96 -29.87
C ASN A 169 8.94 38.98 -30.98
N ALA A 170 9.92 39.21 -31.85
CA ALA A 170 9.84 40.21 -32.91
C ALA A 170 8.69 39.99 -33.89
N GLN A 171 8.22 38.75 -34.03
CA GLN A 171 7.12 38.36 -34.94
C GLN A 171 5.77 38.35 -34.24
N GLY A 172 5.71 38.38 -32.92
CA GLY A 172 4.48 38.29 -32.13
C GLY A 172 3.77 36.91 -32.24
N ILE A 173 4.46 35.90 -32.77
CA ILE A 173 3.86 34.59 -33.11
C ILE A 173 4.71 33.46 -32.53
N GLY A 174 4.05 32.40 -32.13
CA GLY A 174 4.65 31.12 -31.78
C GLY A 174 3.82 29.93 -32.26
N PHE A 175 4.37 28.74 -32.11
CA PHE A 175 3.69 27.49 -32.49
C PHE A 175 3.78 26.54 -31.31
N CYS A 176 2.61 26.10 -30.81
CA CYS A 176 2.54 25.05 -29.77
C CYS A 176 2.70 23.69 -30.45
N ASP A 177 3.58 22.84 -29.92
CA ASP A 177 3.76 21.49 -30.45
C ASP A 177 2.43 20.72 -30.49
N TYR A 178 1.65 20.76 -29.38
CA TYR A 178 0.28 20.26 -29.35
C TYR A 178 -0.63 21.16 -28.53
N VAL A 179 -1.90 21.22 -28.96
CA VAL A 179 -3.01 21.77 -28.17
C VAL A 179 -4.12 20.74 -28.07
N LEU A 180 -4.49 20.40 -26.86
CA LEU A 180 -5.55 19.42 -26.56
C LEU A 180 -6.87 20.18 -26.39
N TYR A 181 -7.81 19.95 -27.30
CA TYR A 181 -9.08 20.68 -27.33
C TYR A 181 -10.19 19.91 -26.61
N GLY A 182 -10.94 20.62 -25.77
CA GLY A 182 -12.16 20.10 -25.15
C GLY A 182 -13.29 19.85 -26.16
N ARG A 183 -14.35 19.21 -25.69
CA ARG A 183 -15.56 18.96 -26.51
C ARG A 183 -16.24 20.24 -26.97
N ASP A 184 -16.01 21.35 -26.27
CA ASP A 184 -16.49 22.69 -26.62
C ASP A 184 -15.57 23.42 -27.64
N GLY A 185 -14.52 22.78 -28.12
CA GLY A 185 -13.56 23.31 -29.06
C GLY A 185 -12.55 24.29 -28.45
N LYS A 186 -12.54 24.47 -27.12
CA LYS A 186 -11.59 25.31 -26.41
C LYS A 186 -10.37 24.54 -25.93
N PRO A 187 -9.18 25.18 -25.79
CA PRO A 187 -7.97 24.50 -25.35
C PRO A 187 -8.06 24.08 -23.89
N LEU A 188 -7.98 22.78 -23.59
CA LEU A 188 -7.85 22.25 -22.25
C LEU A 188 -6.40 22.21 -21.79
N ALA A 189 -5.49 21.81 -22.70
CA ALA A 189 -4.06 21.74 -22.37
C ALA A 189 -3.17 22.10 -23.57
N ILE A 190 -1.95 22.50 -23.26
CA ILE A 190 -0.84 22.71 -24.21
C ILE A 190 0.27 21.73 -23.85
N VAL A 191 0.92 21.15 -24.86
CA VAL A 191 2.10 20.29 -24.66
C VAL A 191 3.26 20.89 -25.43
N GLU A 192 4.36 21.16 -24.76
CA GLU A 192 5.64 21.57 -25.32
C GLU A 192 6.64 20.44 -25.25
N ALA A 193 7.21 20.07 -26.37
CA ALA A 193 8.15 18.97 -26.52
C ALA A 193 9.60 19.47 -26.62
N LYS A 194 10.51 18.67 -26.11
CA LYS A 194 11.96 18.84 -26.30
C LYS A 194 12.58 17.52 -26.74
N LYS A 195 13.81 17.59 -27.27
CA LYS A 195 14.58 16.39 -27.62
C LYS A 195 14.78 15.50 -26.40
N THR A 196 14.82 14.19 -26.60
CA THR A 196 15.09 13.22 -25.53
C THR A 196 16.37 13.49 -24.76
N SER A 197 17.40 14.10 -25.40
CA SER A 197 18.68 14.47 -24.79
C SER A 197 18.64 15.80 -23.99
N VAL A 198 17.52 16.48 -23.96
CA VAL A 198 17.38 17.80 -23.35
C VAL A 198 16.43 17.70 -22.17
N SER A 199 16.80 18.34 -21.06
CA SER A 199 15.89 18.41 -19.91
C SER A 199 14.57 19.07 -20.31
N PRO A 200 13.41 18.52 -19.92
CA PRO A 200 12.10 19.10 -20.22
C PRO A 200 11.98 20.53 -19.65
N GLU A 201 12.72 20.87 -18.58
CA GLU A 201 12.70 22.19 -17.95
C GLU A 201 12.99 23.34 -18.93
N LYS A 202 13.72 23.07 -20.04
CA LYS A 202 13.95 24.06 -21.09
C LYS A 202 12.67 24.46 -21.83
N GLY A 203 11.66 23.59 -21.86
CA GLY A 203 10.34 23.88 -22.44
C GLY A 203 9.41 24.65 -21.50
N ARG A 204 9.71 24.65 -20.19
CA ARG A 204 8.85 25.21 -19.16
C ARG A 204 8.50 26.69 -19.39
N HIS A 205 9.48 27.52 -19.67
CA HIS A 205 9.24 28.96 -19.93
C HIS A 205 8.43 29.18 -21.21
N GLN A 206 8.72 28.42 -22.25
CA GLN A 206 8.03 28.52 -23.55
C GLN A 206 6.55 28.14 -23.43
N VAL A 207 6.24 27.01 -22.79
CA VAL A 207 4.84 26.61 -22.59
C VAL A 207 4.06 27.56 -21.70
N ASP A 208 4.76 28.21 -20.74
CA ASP A 208 4.14 29.21 -19.86
C ASP A 208 3.72 30.46 -20.66
N LEU A 209 4.57 30.95 -21.58
CA LEU A 209 4.25 32.04 -22.48
C LEU A 209 3.07 31.69 -23.38
N TYR A 210 3.02 30.50 -23.97
CA TYR A 210 1.87 30.05 -24.74
C TYR A 210 0.59 30.03 -23.90
N GLY A 211 0.70 29.60 -22.65
CA GLY A 211 -0.42 29.62 -21.70
C GLY A 211 -0.97 31.03 -21.44
N GLU A 212 -0.08 32.04 -21.30
CA GLU A 212 -0.51 33.44 -21.13
C GLU A 212 -1.16 33.99 -22.41
N CYS A 213 -0.63 33.66 -23.59
CA CYS A 213 -1.26 34.04 -24.85
C CYS A 213 -2.67 33.43 -24.99
N MET A 214 -2.81 32.14 -24.68
CA MET A 214 -4.14 31.47 -24.69
C MET A 214 -5.10 32.06 -23.66
N LYS A 215 -4.59 32.47 -22.50
CA LYS A 215 -5.40 33.15 -21.48
C LYS A 215 -5.94 34.49 -21.97
N ALA A 216 -5.17 35.23 -22.74
CA ALA A 216 -5.63 36.49 -23.34
C ALA A 216 -6.78 36.27 -24.35
N ILE A 217 -6.75 35.15 -25.08
CA ILE A 217 -7.74 34.80 -26.09
C ILE A 217 -8.99 34.19 -25.47
N TYR A 218 -8.84 33.21 -24.57
CA TYR A 218 -9.94 32.37 -24.05
C TYR A 218 -10.42 32.78 -22.65
N GLY A 219 -9.73 33.72 -21.97
CA GLY A 219 -10.09 34.17 -20.62
C GLY A 219 -9.58 33.27 -19.49
N TYR A 220 -8.92 32.16 -19.81
CA TYR A 220 -8.30 31.27 -18.84
C TYR A 220 -7.02 30.64 -19.40
N LYS A 221 -6.09 30.29 -18.52
CA LYS A 221 -4.86 29.59 -18.87
C LYS A 221 -5.13 28.10 -18.97
N PRO A 222 -4.85 27.41 -20.10
CA PRO A 222 -4.94 25.96 -20.18
C PRO A 222 -4.04 25.26 -19.17
N ILE A 223 -4.16 23.95 -19.03
CA ILE A 223 -3.18 23.10 -18.34
C ILE A 223 -1.96 23.01 -19.25
N LEU A 224 -0.76 23.08 -18.65
CA LEU A 224 0.48 23.09 -19.42
C LEU A 224 1.26 21.81 -19.14
N TYR A 225 1.71 21.16 -20.21
CA TYR A 225 2.65 20.05 -20.16
C TYR A 225 3.95 20.44 -20.84
N TYR A 226 5.06 20.03 -20.27
CA TYR A 226 6.36 20.10 -20.92
C TYR A 226 7.09 18.77 -20.77
N THR A 227 7.66 18.26 -21.86
CA THR A 227 8.16 16.90 -21.93
C THR A 227 9.34 16.75 -22.88
N ASN A 228 10.20 15.76 -22.63
CA ASN A 228 11.22 15.31 -23.56
C ASN A 228 10.96 13.87 -24.08
N GLY A 229 9.73 13.37 -23.91
CA GLY A 229 9.38 12.01 -24.25
C GLY A 229 9.67 10.98 -23.16
N TYR A 230 10.65 11.23 -22.28
CA TYR A 230 10.95 10.37 -21.13
C TYR A 230 10.31 10.89 -19.85
N VAL A 231 10.40 12.17 -19.62
CA VAL A 231 9.84 12.83 -18.45
C VAL A 231 8.79 13.82 -18.90
N THR A 232 7.58 13.69 -18.40
CA THR A 232 6.48 14.62 -18.61
C THR A 232 6.13 15.33 -17.31
N LYS A 233 6.04 16.65 -17.36
CA LYS A 233 5.65 17.48 -16.23
C LYS A 233 4.41 18.28 -16.54
N VAL A 234 3.62 18.56 -15.51
CA VAL A 234 2.35 19.30 -15.60
C VAL A 234 2.35 20.51 -14.69
N ILE A 235 1.77 21.61 -15.22
CA ILE A 235 1.43 22.84 -14.49
C ILE A 235 -0.08 23.00 -14.56
N ASP A 236 -0.79 22.73 -13.46
CA ASP A 236 -2.26 22.78 -13.41
C ASP A 236 -2.80 24.13 -12.89
N GLY A 237 -1.93 25.01 -12.40
CA GLY A 237 -2.29 26.28 -11.80
C GLY A 237 -2.82 26.18 -10.36
N ILE A 238 -2.83 24.99 -9.77
CA ILE A 238 -3.24 24.72 -8.39
C ILE A 238 -2.03 24.37 -7.53
N TYR A 239 -1.28 23.35 -7.96
CA TYR A 239 -0.13 22.79 -7.27
C TYR A 239 1.19 23.21 -7.97
N PRO A 240 2.33 23.06 -7.29
CA PRO A 240 3.63 23.17 -7.96
C PRO A 240 3.76 22.19 -9.13
N ASP A 241 4.67 22.52 -10.07
CA ASP A 241 5.02 21.67 -11.20
C ASP A 241 5.41 20.27 -10.70
N ARG A 242 4.93 19.25 -11.37
CA ARG A 242 5.19 17.86 -10.97
C ARG A 242 5.34 16.92 -12.16
N THR A 243 6.08 15.87 -11.96
CA THR A 243 6.19 14.77 -12.91
C THR A 243 4.92 13.94 -12.90
N VAL A 244 4.44 13.54 -14.07
CA VAL A 244 3.28 12.66 -14.29
C VAL A 244 3.69 11.52 -15.22
N MET A 245 3.08 10.35 -15.04
CA MET A 245 3.42 9.15 -15.81
C MET A 245 2.74 9.11 -17.20
N ALA A 246 1.63 9.81 -17.37
CA ALA A 246 0.89 9.86 -18.63
C ALA A 246 0.15 11.19 -18.78
N PHE A 247 -0.28 11.48 -20.01
CA PHE A 247 -1.22 12.56 -20.27
C PHE A 247 -2.61 12.18 -19.75
N LEU A 248 -3.39 13.20 -19.39
CA LEU A 248 -4.75 13.03 -18.92
C LEU A 248 -5.72 12.94 -20.11
N THR A 249 -6.81 12.20 -19.92
CA THR A 249 -7.93 12.15 -20.86
C THR A 249 -8.68 13.48 -20.92
N ILE A 250 -9.56 13.63 -21.89
CA ILE A 250 -10.41 14.84 -22.02
C ILE A 250 -11.28 15.07 -20.77
N ASP A 251 -11.88 14.01 -20.21
CA ASP A 251 -12.73 14.11 -19.02
C ASP A 251 -11.92 14.51 -17.78
N GLU A 252 -10.70 13.99 -17.65
CA GLU A 252 -9.81 14.31 -16.55
C GLU A 252 -9.28 15.73 -16.61
N LEU A 253 -8.94 16.21 -17.80
CA LEU A 253 -8.54 17.61 -18.00
C LEU A 253 -9.69 18.57 -17.72
N GLU A 254 -10.91 18.28 -18.21
CA GLU A 254 -12.11 19.07 -17.89
C GLU A 254 -12.34 19.13 -16.38
N LEU A 255 -12.22 18.00 -15.69
CA LEU A 255 -12.36 17.93 -14.24
C LEU A 255 -11.25 18.69 -13.51
N MET A 256 -10.01 18.62 -13.97
CA MET A 256 -8.87 19.39 -13.43
C MET A 256 -9.08 20.90 -13.58
N MET A 257 -9.62 21.34 -14.73
CA MET A 257 -9.98 22.74 -14.93
C MET A 257 -11.09 23.20 -13.97
N GLN A 258 -12.14 22.39 -13.78
CA GLN A 258 -13.23 22.70 -12.86
C GLN A 258 -12.75 22.85 -11.40
N ARG A 259 -11.74 22.08 -10.98
CA ARG A 259 -11.17 22.13 -9.64
C ARG A 259 -10.39 23.40 -9.33
N ARG A 260 -10.04 24.21 -10.31
CA ARG A 260 -9.47 25.55 -10.06
C ARG A 260 -10.46 26.44 -9.28
N ASN A 261 -11.76 26.16 -9.40
CA ASN A 261 -12.85 26.84 -8.68
C ASN A 261 -13.35 26.04 -7.45
N ARG A 262 -12.50 25.18 -6.87
CA ARG A 262 -12.85 24.41 -5.67
C ARG A 262 -13.11 25.30 -4.47
N GLY A 263 -14.00 24.84 -3.58
CA GLY A 263 -14.33 25.56 -2.33
C GLY A 263 -13.17 25.57 -1.33
N ASN A 264 -13.21 26.52 -0.41
CA ASN A 264 -12.28 26.55 0.72
C ASN A 264 -12.60 25.38 1.69
N ILE A 265 -11.56 24.70 2.15
CA ILE A 265 -11.65 23.59 3.11
C ILE A 265 -11.08 23.92 4.49
N THR A 266 -10.90 25.19 4.83
CA THR A 266 -10.45 25.62 6.17
C THR A 266 -11.62 25.94 7.10
N ASP A 267 -12.82 26.29 6.57
CA ASP A 267 -14.04 26.49 7.34
C ASP A 267 -14.98 25.29 7.14
N LEU A 268 -14.72 24.22 7.90
CA LEU A 268 -15.27 22.89 7.63
C LEU A 268 -16.54 22.61 8.47
N LYS A 269 -17.64 22.27 7.78
CA LYS A 269 -18.76 21.54 8.41
C LYS A 269 -18.46 20.04 8.36
N ILE A 270 -17.83 19.52 9.40
CA ILE A 270 -17.65 18.09 9.60
C ILE A 270 -18.96 17.49 10.13
N SER A 271 -19.43 16.42 9.49
CA SER A 271 -20.70 15.78 9.85
C SER A 271 -20.60 14.97 11.13
N ASP A 272 -21.33 15.34 12.18
CA ASP A 272 -21.40 14.60 13.44
C ASP A 272 -21.95 13.17 13.27
N ARG A 273 -22.73 12.93 12.22
CA ARG A 273 -23.21 11.58 11.87
C ARG A 273 -22.05 10.63 11.50
N ILE A 274 -21.00 11.16 10.89
CA ILE A 274 -19.82 10.38 10.48
C ILE A 274 -18.80 10.38 11.61
N THR A 275 -18.42 11.56 12.12
CA THR A 275 -17.41 11.74 13.17
C THR A 275 -17.87 12.76 14.19
N ASN A 276 -18.11 12.31 15.43
CA ASN A 276 -18.54 13.17 16.54
C ASN A 276 -17.45 13.40 17.59
N ARG A 277 -16.32 12.67 17.52
CA ARG A 277 -15.24 12.77 18.50
C ARG A 277 -14.31 13.95 18.18
N PRO A 278 -13.94 14.80 19.18
CA PRO A 278 -13.13 16.00 18.95
C PRO A 278 -11.80 15.73 18.24
N TYR A 279 -11.05 14.72 18.67
CA TYR A 279 -9.76 14.37 18.06
C TYR A 279 -9.89 13.92 16.60
N GLN A 280 -10.99 13.24 16.21
CA GLN A 280 -11.25 12.87 14.81
C GLN A 280 -11.49 14.11 13.95
N LYS A 281 -12.27 15.08 14.49
CA LYS A 281 -12.46 16.35 13.80
C LYS A 281 -11.16 17.11 13.65
N MET A 282 -10.33 17.14 14.70
CA MET A 282 -9.00 17.76 14.67
C MET A 282 -8.11 17.11 13.59
N ALA A 283 -8.09 15.79 13.50
CA ALA A 283 -7.34 15.08 12.46
C ALA A 283 -7.74 15.50 11.04
N ILE A 284 -9.06 15.64 10.80
CA ILE A 284 -9.60 16.07 9.51
C ILE A 284 -9.22 17.53 9.24
N THR A 285 -9.37 18.41 10.23
CA THR A 285 -9.04 19.84 10.11
C THR A 285 -7.57 20.03 9.79
N ASN A 286 -6.65 19.43 10.56
CA ASN A 286 -5.21 19.54 10.35
C ASN A 286 -4.82 19.09 8.93
N LEU A 287 -5.39 17.95 8.48
CA LEU A 287 -5.09 17.44 7.14
C LEU A 287 -5.67 18.35 6.05
N CYS A 288 -6.88 18.89 6.22
CA CYS A 288 -7.46 19.81 5.25
C CYS A 288 -6.71 21.13 5.18
N GLU A 289 -6.24 21.68 6.31
CA GLU A 289 -5.37 22.86 6.35
C GLU A 289 -4.06 22.60 5.60
N TRP A 290 -3.44 21.43 5.81
CA TRP A 290 -2.24 20.99 5.10
C TRP A 290 -2.44 20.90 3.59
N LEU A 291 -3.54 20.26 3.15
CA LEU A 291 -3.89 20.18 1.72
C LEU A 291 -4.18 21.57 1.13
N ASN A 292 -4.80 22.48 1.90
CA ASN A 292 -5.08 23.85 1.46
C ASN A 292 -3.81 24.68 1.23
N GLN A 293 -2.72 24.34 1.95
CA GLN A 293 -1.37 24.91 1.73
C GLN A 293 -0.66 24.35 0.49
N LYS A 294 -1.41 23.69 -0.41
CA LYS A 294 -0.95 23.09 -1.67
C LYS A 294 -0.08 21.82 -1.51
N HIS A 295 -0.08 21.21 -0.34
CA HIS A 295 0.46 19.88 -0.18
C HIS A 295 -0.47 18.85 -0.82
N ARG A 296 0.09 17.77 -1.36
CA ARG A 296 -0.68 16.72 -2.05
C ARG A 296 -0.71 15.40 -1.30
N ARG A 297 0.06 15.29 -0.23
CA ARG A 297 0.23 14.08 0.54
C ARG A 297 0.11 14.39 2.02
N GLY A 298 -0.42 13.44 2.81
CA GLY A 298 -0.51 13.61 4.25
C GLY A 298 -0.62 12.28 4.97
N LEU A 299 -0.17 12.25 6.23
CA LEU A 299 -0.12 11.06 7.07
C LEU A 299 -0.83 11.31 8.40
N LEU A 300 -1.75 10.42 8.75
CA LEU A 300 -2.42 10.39 10.03
C LEU A 300 -2.00 9.15 10.82
N VAL A 301 -1.40 9.37 11.98
CA VAL A 301 -1.01 8.33 12.93
C VAL A 301 -2.05 8.26 14.03
N MET A 302 -2.80 7.17 14.10
CA MET A 302 -3.89 7.02 15.06
C MET A 302 -3.94 5.59 15.58
N ALA A 303 -3.96 5.42 16.89
CA ALA A 303 -4.00 4.10 17.51
C ALA A 303 -5.14 3.22 16.99
N THR A 304 -4.96 1.90 17.05
CA THR A 304 -6.01 0.96 16.71
C THR A 304 -7.24 1.22 17.60
N GLY A 305 -8.43 1.28 16.99
CA GLY A 305 -9.65 1.52 17.78
C GLY A 305 -10.12 2.96 17.85
N THR A 306 -9.29 3.91 17.44
CA THR A 306 -9.66 5.34 17.47
C THR A 306 -10.54 5.78 16.30
N GLY A 307 -10.82 4.89 15.33
CA GLY A 307 -11.74 5.14 14.23
C GLY A 307 -11.11 5.76 12.99
N LYS A 308 -9.89 5.33 12.62
CA LYS A 308 -9.21 5.73 11.38
C LYS A 308 -10.12 5.72 10.15
N THR A 309 -10.88 4.62 9.97
CA THR A 309 -11.82 4.50 8.84
C THR A 309 -12.91 5.57 8.86
N ARG A 310 -13.43 5.98 10.04
CA ARG A 310 -14.40 7.07 10.15
C ARG A 310 -13.79 8.41 9.77
N VAL A 311 -12.54 8.66 10.15
CA VAL A 311 -11.78 9.85 9.73
C VAL A 311 -11.64 9.88 8.22
N ALA A 312 -11.26 8.73 7.58
CA ALA A 312 -11.18 8.61 6.13
C ALA A 312 -12.53 8.91 5.44
N ILE A 313 -13.64 8.34 5.93
CA ILE A 313 -14.98 8.57 5.38
C ILE A 313 -15.35 10.05 5.49
N SER A 314 -15.11 10.68 6.65
CA SER A 314 -15.42 12.08 6.87
C SER A 314 -14.55 13.01 6.03
N LEU A 315 -13.28 12.67 5.80
CA LEU A 315 -12.37 13.37 4.88
C LEU A 315 -12.93 13.34 3.45
N VAL A 316 -13.34 12.16 2.97
CA VAL A 316 -13.95 12.02 1.64
C VAL A 316 -15.23 12.85 1.52
N ASP A 317 -16.09 12.85 2.55
CA ASP A 317 -17.29 13.66 2.58
C ASP A 317 -16.98 15.17 2.46
N VAL A 318 -16.04 15.67 3.26
CA VAL A 318 -15.62 17.07 3.25
C VAL A 318 -15.01 17.47 1.91
N LEU A 319 -14.06 16.71 1.39
CA LEU A 319 -13.38 17.02 0.15
C LEU A 319 -14.32 16.94 -1.07
N SER A 320 -15.25 15.97 -1.08
CA SER A 320 -16.23 15.82 -2.17
C SER A 320 -17.24 16.95 -2.19
N ARG A 321 -17.76 17.37 -1.05
CA ARG A 321 -18.72 18.50 -0.96
C ARG A 321 -18.11 19.82 -1.39
N ASN A 322 -16.80 19.98 -1.30
CA ASN A 322 -16.08 21.19 -1.67
C ASN A 322 -15.39 21.08 -3.06
N ASN A 323 -15.75 20.10 -3.88
CA ASN A 323 -15.22 19.87 -5.24
C ASN A 323 -13.69 19.66 -5.31
N TRP A 324 -13.09 19.16 -4.20
CA TRP A 324 -11.67 18.77 -4.21
C TRP A 324 -11.45 17.40 -4.82
N VAL A 325 -12.36 16.47 -4.58
CA VAL A 325 -12.28 15.10 -5.08
C VAL A 325 -13.64 14.64 -5.61
N LYS A 326 -13.62 13.81 -6.63
CA LYS A 326 -14.78 13.13 -7.19
C LYS A 326 -14.62 11.63 -7.11
N ASN A 327 -13.46 11.13 -7.48
CA ASN A 327 -13.13 9.70 -7.56
C ASN A 327 -12.08 9.35 -6.52
N VAL A 328 -12.36 8.37 -5.70
CA VAL A 328 -11.51 7.96 -4.58
C VAL A 328 -11.17 6.49 -4.69
N LEU A 329 -9.91 6.16 -4.48
CA LEU A 329 -9.41 4.80 -4.35
C LEU A 329 -9.03 4.54 -2.89
N PHE A 330 -9.56 3.49 -2.31
CA PHE A 330 -9.18 3.00 -0.99
C PHE A 330 -8.39 1.71 -1.14
N LEU A 331 -7.17 1.69 -0.62
CA LEU A 331 -6.24 0.57 -0.68
C LEU A 331 -5.98 0.00 0.71
N ALA A 332 -6.03 -1.32 0.83
CA ALA A 332 -5.61 -2.03 2.03
C ALA A 332 -4.84 -3.31 1.65
N ASP A 333 -4.11 -3.87 2.61
CA ASP A 333 -3.27 -5.05 2.38
C ASP A 333 -4.10 -6.34 2.19
N ARG A 334 -5.27 -6.43 2.84
CA ARG A 334 -6.09 -7.65 2.87
C ARG A 334 -7.53 -7.40 2.43
N THR A 335 -8.12 -8.40 1.77
CA THR A 335 -9.51 -8.36 1.30
C THR A 335 -10.51 -8.13 2.45
N SER A 336 -10.28 -8.69 3.63
CA SER A 336 -11.13 -8.47 4.81
C SER A 336 -11.19 -6.99 5.22
N LEU A 337 -10.05 -6.28 5.21
CA LEU A 337 -9.98 -4.83 5.47
C LEU A 337 -10.70 -4.02 4.39
N VAL A 338 -10.52 -4.41 3.12
CA VAL A 338 -11.22 -3.82 1.98
C VAL A 338 -12.73 -3.94 2.17
N ASN A 339 -13.23 -5.13 2.49
CA ASN A 339 -14.65 -5.42 2.72
C ASN A 339 -15.22 -4.64 3.91
N GLN A 340 -14.49 -4.58 5.02
CA GLN A 340 -14.88 -3.81 6.18
C GLN A 340 -14.97 -2.30 5.87
N ALA A 341 -13.97 -1.76 5.19
CA ALA A 341 -13.98 -0.38 4.76
C ALA A 341 -15.18 -0.09 3.83
N LYS A 342 -15.37 -0.91 2.78
CA LYS A 342 -16.50 -0.82 1.84
C LYS A 342 -17.84 -0.76 2.57
N LYS A 343 -18.11 -1.69 3.51
CA LYS A 343 -19.35 -1.71 4.32
C LYS A 343 -19.54 -0.41 5.11
N ASN A 344 -18.47 0.11 5.73
CA ASN A 344 -18.54 1.33 6.53
C ASN A 344 -18.78 2.58 5.64
N PHE A 345 -18.12 2.67 4.49
CA PHE A 345 -18.34 3.73 3.51
C PHE A 345 -19.77 3.71 2.96
N ALA A 346 -20.27 2.52 2.58
CA ALA A 346 -21.66 2.36 2.11
C ALA A 346 -22.70 2.82 3.14
N LYS A 347 -22.47 2.48 4.41
CA LYS A 347 -23.37 2.89 5.52
C LYS A 347 -23.36 4.39 5.77
N LEU A 348 -22.20 5.04 5.67
CA LEU A 348 -22.03 6.45 6.08
C LEU A 348 -22.12 7.42 4.90
N LEU A 349 -21.82 6.99 3.67
CA LEU A 349 -21.94 7.76 2.42
C LEU A 349 -22.85 7.05 1.39
N PRO A 350 -24.13 6.82 1.71
CA PRO A 350 -25.02 5.99 0.88
C PRO A 350 -25.30 6.58 -0.51
N ASN A 351 -25.01 7.86 -0.73
CA ASN A 351 -25.26 8.56 -1.99
C ASN A 351 -24.07 8.48 -2.97
N MET A 352 -22.99 7.79 -2.61
CA MET A 352 -21.84 7.57 -3.50
C MET A 352 -21.87 6.16 -4.07
N SER A 353 -21.64 6.04 -5.38
CA SER A 353 -21.48 4.73 -6.02
C SER A 353 -20.19 4.07 -5.54
N ILE A 354 -20.25 2.78 -5.24
CA ILE A 354 -19.17 2.00 -4.65
C ILE A 354 -18.92 0.76 -5.49
N CYS A 355 -17.66 0.47 -5.79
CA CYS A 355 -17.21 -0.75 -6.42
C CYS A 355 -16.04 -1.37 -5.66
N GLU A 356 -16.08 -2.67 -5.46
CA GLU A 356 -14.93 -3.46 -5.03
C GLU A 356 -14.33 -4.16 -6.23
N LEU A 357 -13.04 -3.94 -6.46
CA LEU A 357 -12.34 -4.51 -7.61
C LEU A 357 -11.85 -5.94 -7.37
N SER A 358 -11.81 -6.39 -6.11
CA SER A 358 -11.49 -7.77 -5.73
C SER A 358 -12.72 -8.67 -5.91
N GLY A 359 -12.51 -9.97 -6.10
CA GLY A 359 -13.62 -10.94 -6.20
C GLY A 359 -14.24 -11.04 -7.60
N ASN A 360 -15.34 -11.82 -7.71
CA ASN A 360 -15.95 -12.23 -8.98
C ASN A 360 -17.26 -11.48 -9.31
N GLU A 361 -17.63 -10.47 -8.52
CA GLU A 361 -18.83 -9.65 -8.79
C GLU A 361 -18.65 -8.79 -10.02
N GLU A 362 -19.76 -8.40 -10.66
CA GLU A 362 -19.75 -7.42 -11.75
C GLU A 362 -19.15 -6.08 -11.28
N LYS A 363 -18.23 -5.51 -12.08
CA LYS A 363 -17.47 -4.32 -11.70
C LYS A 363 -18.04 -3.07 -12.35
N ASP A 364 -18.42 -2.10 -11.53
CA ASP A 364 -18.69 -0.73 -12.00
C ASP A 364 -17.40 0.10 -11.99
N TYR A 365 -16.67 0.09 -13.09
CA TYR A 365 -15.44 0.88 -13.25
C TYR A 365 -15.66 2.40 -13.25
N ASN A 366 -16.92 2.87 -13.28
CA ASN A 366 -17.27 4.28 -13.19
C ASN A 366 -17.62 4.72 -11.77
N ALA A 367 -17.67 3.79 -10.81
CA ALA A 367 -17.99 4.11 -9.43
C ALA A 367 -17.05 5.19 -8.87
N ARG A 368 -17.61 6.05 -8.00
CA ARG A 368 -16.87 7.15 -7.37
C ARG A 368 -15.92 6.69 -6.27
N LEU A 369 -16.29 5.63 -5.57
CA LEU A 369 -15.49 5.02 -4.50
C LEU A 369 -15.09 3.62 -4.94
N MET A 370 -13.80 3.38 -5.08
CA MET A 370 -13.27 2.07 -5.44
C MET A 370 -12.42 1.52 -4.30
N PHE A 371 -12.56 0.22 -4.07
CA PHE A 371 -11.92 -0.51 -2.99
C PHE A 371 -11.20 -1.72 -3.54
N CYS A 372 -9.93 -1.89 -3.21
CA CYS A 372 -9.20 -3.11 -3.55
C CYS A 372 -7.93 -3.27 -2.71
N THR A 373 -7.29 -4.43 -2.86
CA THR A 373 -5.94 -4.64 -2.34
C THR A 373 -4.90 -4.01 -3.27
N TYR A 374 -3.69 -3.76 -2.75
CA TYR A 374 -2.57 -3.26 -3.55
C TYR A 374 -2.26 -4.17 -4.74
N GLN A 375 -2.23 -5.50 -4.50
CA GLN A 375 -1.96 -6.48 -5.56
C GLN A 375 -3.00 -6.44 -6.67
N THR A 376 -4.26 -6.27 -6.32
CA THR A 376 -5.35 -6.12 -7.31
C THR A 376 -5.14 -4.88 -8.16
N MET A 377 -4.80 -3.73 -7.55
CA MET A 377 -4.60 -2.48 -8.30
C MET A 377 -3.40 -2.56 -9.25
N ILE A 378 -2.28 -3.15 -8.83
CA ILE A 378 -1.13 -3.37 -9.73
C ILE A 378 -1.55 -4.14 -10.98
N ASN A 379 -2.32 -5.21 -10.80
CA ASN A 379 -2.78 -6.01 -11.94
C ASN A 379 -3.63 -5.18 -12.91
N TYR A 380 -4.44 -4.23 -12.41
CA TYR A 380 -5.22 -3.32 -13.26
C TYR A 380 -4.38 -2.26 -13.98
N ILE A 381 -3.29 -1.78 -13.37
CA ILE A 381 -2.42 -0.76 -13.97
C ILE A 381 -1.54 -1.37 -15.08
N ASP A 382 -1.09 -2.63 -14.88
CA ASP A 382 -0.19 -3.32 -15.80
C ASP A 382 -0.92 -4.30 -16.75
N ALA A 383 -2.25 -4.36 -16.66
CA ALA A 383 -3.05 -5.16 -17.58
C ALA A 383 -2.97 -4.60 -19.00
N GLU A 384 -3.00 -5.49 -19.98
CA GLU A 384 -3.09 -5.13 -21.42
C GLU A 384 -4.32 -4.26 -21.70
N ASP A 385 -5.40 -4.55 -21.02
CA ASP A 385 -6.65 -3.80 -21.03
C ASP A 385 -6.65 -2.80 -19.86
N LYS A 386 -5.94 -1.68 -20.04
CA LYS A 386 -5.85 -0.61 -19.04
C LYS A 386 -7.24 -0.08 -18.71
N ARG A 387 -7.75 -0.46 -17.55
CA ARG A 387 -9.05 -0.01 -17.06
C ARG A 387 -9.01 1.38 -16.44
N PHE A 388 -7.84 1.80 -15.97
CA PHE A 388 -7.68 3.07 -15.27
C PHE A 388 -6.55 3.89 -15.87
N THR A 389 -6.86 5.13 -16.19
CA THR A 389 -5.90 6.14 -16.61
C THR A 389 -5.21 6.76 -15.40
N SER A 390 -4.10 7.46 -15.61
CA SER A 390 -3.33 8.09 -14.53
C SER A 390 -4.10 9.18 -13.76
N GLY A 391 -5.12 9.79 -14.37
CA GLY A 391 -5.99 10.80 -13.76
C GLY A 391 -7.28 10.25 -13.17
N ARG A 392 -7.52 8.92 -13.21
CA ARG A 392 -8.79 8.32 -12.79
C ARG A 392 -9.17 8.64 -11.35
N PHE A 393 -8.20 8.68 -10.44
CA PHE A 393 -8.45 8.92 -9.02
C PHE A 393 -7.89 10.28 -8.58
N ASP A 394 -8.68 11.01 -7.80
CA ASP A 394 -8.34 12.30 -7.25
C ASP A 394 -7.70 12.19 -5.89
N LEU A 395 -8.07 11.13 -5.16
CA LEU A 395 -7.59 10.81 -3.83
C LEU A 395 -7.37 9.31 -3.72
N ILE A 396 -6.21 8.94 -3.24
CA ILE A 396 -5.89 7.59 -2.81
C ILE A 396 -5.74 7.61 -1.29
N ILE A 397 -6.50 6.74 -0.63
CA ILE A 397 -6.39 6.51 0.81
C ILE A 397 -5.73 5.15 1.03
N ILE A 398 -4.69 5.15 1.82
CA ILE A 398 -3.90 3.97 2.17
C ILE A 398 -4.17 3.63 3.64
N ASP A 399 -4.75 2.46 3.88
CA ASP A 399 -4.83 1.92 5.24
C ASP A 399 -3.58 1.08 5.56
N GLU A 400 -3.11 1.20 6.80
CA GLU A 400 -1.86 0.62 7.30
C GLU A 400 -0.63 1.04 6.46
N ALA A 401 -0.46 2.36 6.30
CA ALA A 401 0.61 2.98 5.53
C ALA A 401 1.99 2.79 6.21
N HIS A 402 2.65 1.68 5.96
CA HIS A 402 3.99 1.36 6.46
C HIS A 402 4.97 1.02 5.33
N ARG A 403 6.28 1.03 5.61
CA ARG A 403 7.39 0.94 4.66
C ARG A 403 7.28 -0.16 3.61
N SER A 404 6.88 -1.37 4.01
CA SER A 404 6.81 -2.52 3.10
C SER A 404 5.87 -2.31 1.92
N ILE A 405 4.82 -1.49 2.09
CA ILE A 405 3.85 -1.16 1.04
C ILE A 405 4.51 -0.31 -0.05
N PHE A 406 5.31 0.68 0.33
CA PHE A 406 5.93 1.59 -0.65
C PHE A 406 7.06 0.94 -1.42
N ASN A 407 7.84 0.05 -0.79
CA ASN A 407 8.87 -0.70 -1.47
C ASN A 407 8.30 -1.68 -2.50
N LYS A 408 7.11 -2.24 -2.21
CA LYS A 408 6.48 -3.25 -3.05
C LYS A 408 5.50 -2.66 -4.08
N TYR A 409 4.79 -1.59 -3.72
CA TYR A 409 3.67 -1.05 -4.51
C TYR A 409 3.84 0.44 -4.85
N GLY A 410 5.05 0.97 -4.79
CA GLY A 410 5.37 2.38 -5.07
C GLY A 410 4.93 2.85 -6.45
N SER A 411 4.91 1.95 -7.42
CA SER A 411 4.46 2.20 -8.79
C SER A 411 2.99 2.65 -8.88
N ILE A 412 2.10 2.19 -7.98
CA ILE A 412 0.70 2.67 -7.91
C ILE A 412 0.68 4.18 -7.65
N PHE A 413 1.49 4.63 -6.69
CA PHE A 413 1.51 6.03 -6.25
C PHE A 413 2.28 6.95 -7.19
N ALA A 414 3.12 6.38 -8.05
CA ALA A 414 3.77 7.08 -9.16
C ALA A 414 2.84 7.17 -10.38
N TYR A 415 2.06 6.12 -10.63
CA TYR A 415 1.16 6.05 -11.78
C TYR A 415 0.01 7.05 -11.70
N PHE A 416 -0.69 7.14 -10.54
CA PHE A 416 -1.84 8.03 -10.39
C PHE A 416 -1.42 9.44 -9.96
N ASP A 417 -1.87 10.45 -10.71
CA ASP A 417 -1.71 11.87 -10.32
C ASP A 417 -2.79 12.30 -9.32
N SER A 418 -2.75 11.77 -8.11
CA SER A 418 -3.74 11.91 -7.07
C SER A 418 -3.21 12.59 -5.81
N LEU A 419 -4.13 13.07 -4.95
CA LEU A 419 -3.83 13.30 -3.54
C LEU A 419 -3.61 11.95 -2.85
N LEU A 420 -2.69 11.89 -1.88
CA LEU A 420 -2.33 10.66 -1.19
C LEU A 420 -2.47 10.86 0.32
N VAL A 421 -3.30 10.06 0.97
CA VAL A 421 -3.49 10.09 2.42
C VAL A 421 -3.23 8.73 3.02
N GLY A 422 -2.25 8.67 3.92
CA GLY A 422 -1.90 7.48 4.68
C GLY A 422 -2.57 7.48 6.05
N LEU A 423 -3.09 6.32 6.43
CA LEU A 423 -3.58 6.02 7.76
C LEU A 423 -2.71 4.91 8.34
N THR A 424 -2.23 5.07 9.56
CA THR A 424 -1.47 4.01 10.23
C THR A 424 -1.78 3.97 11.72
N ALA A 425 -1.75 2.77 12.30
CA ALA A 425 -1.79 2.57 13.74
C ALA A 425 -0.38 2.48 14.35
N THR A 426 0.65 2.42 13.53
CA THR A 426 2.04 2.41 13.98
C THR A 426 2.32 3.70 14.75
N PRO A 427 2.82 3.63 16.00
CA PRO A 427 3.19 4.82 16.77
C PRO A 427 4.17 5.70 15.98
N LYS A 428 4.06 7.03 16.15
CA LYS A 428 4.89 7.98 15.37
C LYS A 428 6.40 7.75 15.53
N SER A 429 6.85 7.25 16.66
CA SER A 429 8.24 6.90 16.91
C SER A 429 8.72 5.67 16.12
N GLU A 430 7.80 4.84 15.65
CA GLU A 430 8.05 3.59 14.92
C GLU A 430 7.81 3.72 13.42
N VAL A 431 7.25 4.85 12.98
CA VAL A 431 7.06 5.12 11.55
C VAL A 431 8.41 5.40 10.92
N ASP A 432 8.77 4.62 9.91
CA ASP A 432 10.03 4.76 9.18
C ASP A 432 10.18 6.15 8.50
N ALA A 433 11.39 6.69 8.49
CA ALA A 433 11.71 8.00 7.90
C ALA A 433 11.33 8.08 6.40
N ASN A 434 11.43 6.97 5.66
CA ASN A 434 11.00 6.94 4.26
C ASN A 434 9.49 7.10 4.12
N THR A 435 8.70 6.54 5.03
CA THR A 435 7.24 6.73 5.06
C THR A 435 6.91 8.20 5.25
N TYR A 436 7.54 8.89 6.21
CA TYR A 436 7.36 10.32 6.38
C TYR A 436 7.68 11.12 5.11
N ARG A 437 8.81 10.80 4.47
CA ARG A 437 9.24 11.46 3.22
C ARG A 437 8.22 11.24 2.09
N ILE A 438 7.66 10.05 1.95
CA ILE A 438 6.65 9.73 0.92
C ILE A 438 5.40 10.58 1.12
N PHE A 439 4.99 10.81 2.36
CA PHE A 439 3.83 11.66 2.67
C PHE A 439 4.17 13.15 2.79
N GLY A 440 5.41 13.55 2.52
CA GLY A 440 5.85 14.95 2.57
C GLY A 440 5.88 15.52 3.99
N CYS A 441 6.02 14.66 4.99
CA CYS A 441 6.13 15.01 6.39
C CYS A 441 7.59 15.01 6.86
N GLU A 442 7.93 15.81 7.85
CA GLU A 442 9.20 15.69 8.56
C GLU A 442 9.20 14.40 9.41
N SER A 443 10.39 13.78 9.53
CA SER A 443 10.52 12.54 10.30
C SER A 443 10.06 12.74 11.75
N GLY A 444 9.15 11.90 12.21
CA GLY A 444 8.54 11.99 13.54
C GLY A 444 7.39 12.98 13.69
N ILE A 445 7.04 13.74 12.63
CA ILE A 445 6.00 14.77 12.66
C ILE A 445 4.94 14.48 11.60
N PRO A 446 3.95 13.60 11.89
CA PRO A 446 2.80 13.40 10.99
C PRO A 446 1.86 14.63 11.02
N ASN A 447 0.93 14.72 10.07
CA ASN A 447 -0.08 15.79 10.06
C ASN A 447 -1.01 15.75 11.28
N PHE A 448 -1.18 14.57 11.87
CA PHE A 448 -1.87 14.36 13.12
C PHE A 448 -1.43 13.05 13.76
N ASP A 449 -1.28 13.04 15.07
CA ASP A 449 -1.09 11.84 15.86
C ASP A 449 -2.05 11.76 17.04
N TYR A 450 -2.48 10.54 17.35
CA TYR A 450 -3.32 10.25 18.49
C TYR A 450 -2.98 8.85 19.02
N SER A 451 -2.21 8.83 20.09
CA SER A 451 -1.64 7.63 20.68
C SER A 451 -2.67 6.80 21.45
N LEU A 452 -2.31 5.57 21.81
CA LEU A 452 -3.13 4.72 22.68
C LEU A 452 -3.27 5.35 24.07
N GLU A 453 -2.23 5.93 24.60
CA GLU A 453 -2.20 6.57 25.94
C GLU A 453 -3.16 7.76 25.98
N GLU A 454 -3.12 8.61 24.95
CA GLU A 454 -4.06 9.74 24.85
C GLU A 454 -5.50 9.26 24.73
N ALA A 455 -5.75 8.23 23.92
CA ALA A 455 -7.09 7.67 23.72
C ALA A 455 -7.65 7.02 25.00
N VAL A 456 -6.81 6.41 25.82
CA VAL A 456 -7.18 5.86 27.12
C VAL A 456 -7.42 6.98 28.13
N LYS A 457 -6.54 7.99 28.18
CA LYS A 457 -6.70 9.18 29.04
C LYS A 457 -8.02 9.91 28.74
N ASP A 458 -8.35 10.05 27.48
CA ASP A 458 -9.58 10.71 27.01
C ASP A 458 -10.81 9.78 27.10
N LYS A 459 -10.67 8.56 27.59
CA LYS A 459 -11.72 7.55 27.75
C LYS A 459 -12.40 7.11 26.46
N TYR A 460 -11.70 7.15 25.34
CA TYR A 460 -12.16 6.59 24.07
C TYR A 460 -11.71 5.16 23.82
N LEU A 461 -10.72 4.69 24.59
CA LEU A 461 -10.25 3.30 24.63
C LEU A 461 -10.07 2.87 26.09
N VAL A 462 -9.99 1.56 26.33
CA VAL A 462 -9.70 0.98 27.63
C VAL A 462 -8.25 0.53 27.74
N ASN A 463 -7.69 0.57 28.94
CA ASN A 463 -6.34 0.08 29.22
C ASN A 463 -6.35 -1.45 29.44
N TYR A 464 -5.16 -2.05 29.43
CA TYR A 464 -4.99 -3.47 29.71
C TYR A 464 -4.33 -3.70 31.09
N LYS A 465 -4.47 -4.92 31.60
CA LYS A 465 -3.67 -5.49 32.67
C LYS A 465 -2.90 -6.66 32.07
N SER A 466 -1.59 -6.71 32.28
CA SER A 466 -0.76 -7.83 31.79
C SER A 466 -0.55 -8.88 32.86
N PHE A 467 -0.65 -10.14 32.47
CA PHE A 467 -0.29 -11.29 33.23
C PHE A 467 0.84 -12.00 32.47
N SER A 468 2.06 -11.91 32.96
CA SER A 468 3.24 -12.51 32.32
C SER A 468 3.67 -13.75 33.11
N ARG A 469 3.74 -14.89 32.43
CA ARG A 469 4.27 -16.14 32.97
C ARG A 469 5.28 -16.71 31.98
N THR A 470 6.49 -16.19 32.04
CA THR A 470 7.57 -16.68 31.20
C THR A 470 8.37 -17.73 31.96
N THR A 471 8.43 -18.96 31.43
CA THR A 471 9.30 -20.00 32.01
C THR A 471 10.76 -19.62 31.79
N LYS A 472 11.63 -19.96 32.76
CA LYS A 472 13.10 -19.75 32.66
C LYS A 472 13.69 -20.41 31.40
N LEU A 473 13.07 -21.47 30.92
CA LEU A 473 13.38 -22.24 29.73
C LEU A 473 13.24 -21.40 28.43
N LEU A 474 12.25 -20.51 28.35
CA LEU A 474 12.03 -19.67 27.19
C LEU A 474 13.04 -18.52 27.02
N LYS A 475 13.69 -18.09 28.12
CA LYS A 475 14.59 -16.91 28.12
C LYS A 475 16.02 -17.18 27.68
N ARG A 476 16.54 -18.41 27.79
CA ARG A 476 17.98 -18.70 27.62
C ARG A 476 18.33 -19.80 26.64
N GLY A 477 17.35 -20.46 26.03
CA GLY A 477 17.59 -21.74 25.37
C GLY A 477 17.86 -22.84 26.42
N ILE A 478 17.86 -24.10 26.00
CA ILE A 478 18.16 -25.21 26.90
C ILE A 478 19.61 -25.62 26.69
N LYS A 479 20.40 -25.61 27.79
CA LYS A 479 21.60 -26.39 27.88
C LYS A 479 21.32 -27.53 28.83
N TYR A 480 21.41 -28.76 28.38
CA TYR A 480 21.06 -29.96 29.13
C TYR A 480 21.72 -30.00 30.52
N ASN A 481 23.00 -29.60 30.62
CA ASN A 481 23.75 -29.57 31.86
C ASN A 481 23.27 -28.52 32.89
N GLU A 482 22.49 -27.52 32.47
CA GLU A 482 21.96 -26.45 33.34
C GLU A 482 20.56 -26.76 33.87
N LEU A 483 19.94 -27.89 33.45
CA LEU A 483 18.61 -28.32 33.83
C LEU A 483 18.60 -29.08 35.14
N THR A 484 17.50 -28.96 35.90
CA THR A 484 17.21 -29.81 37.06
C THR A 484 16.91 -31.24 36.63
N GLU A 485 17.00 -32.21 37.53
CA GLU A 485 16.74 -33.62 37.21
C GLU A 485 15.29 -33.87 36.71
N ASP A 486 14.33 -33.10 37.20
CA ASP A 486 12.94 -33.17 36.74
C ASP A 486 12.77 -32.60 35.35
N GLU A 487 13.47 -31.49 35.04
CA GLU A 487 13.47 -30.88 33.69
C GLU A 487 14.21 -31.77 32.68
N LYS A 488 15.29 -32.43 33.08
CA LYS A 488 15.99 -33.42 32.25
C LYS A 488 15.07 -34.59 31.90
N ARG A 489 14.39 -35.15 32.92
CA ARG A 489 13.45 -36.24 32.72
C ARG A 489 12.33 -35.89 31.76
N GLN A 490 11.73 -34.69 31.86
CA GLN A 490 10.72 -34.21 30.91
C GLN A 490 11.29 -34.04 29.51
N LEU A 491 12.56 -33.60 29.40
CA LEU A 491 13.21 -33.45 28.09
C LEU A 491 13.54 -34.83 27.50
N ASP A 492 14.02 -35.79 28.34
CA ASP A 492 14.34 -37.16 27.92
C ASP A 492 13.08 -37.94 27.47
N GLU A 493 11.93 -37.74 28.15
CA GLU A 493 10.63 -38.24 27.72
C GLU A 493 10.17 -37.69 26.39
N TYR A 494 10.63 -36.49 26.01
CA TYR A 494 10.32 -35.84 24.75
C TYR A 494 11.20 -36.36 23.58
N PHE A 495 12.41 -36.82 23.87
CA PHE A 495 13.40 -37.34 22.94
C PHE A 495 13.52 -38.86 23.02
N VAL A 496 12.38 -39.57 22.96
CA VAL A 496 12.31 -41.04 23.16
C VAL A 496 13.23 -41.80 22.18
N ASP A 497 13.47 -41.28 20.98
CA ASP A 497 14.26 -41.97 19.96
C ASP A 497 15.77 -41.61 19.98
N GLU A 498 16.14 -40.45 20.57
CA GLU A 498 17.54 -40.03 20.75
C GLU A 498 17.66 -39.12 21.99
N PRO A 499 18.01 -39.67 23.16
CA PRO A 499 18.15 -38.86 24.37
C PRO A 499 19.26 -37.81 24.24
N PRO A 500 19.05 -36.59 24.78
CA PRO A 500 20.00 -35.49 24.67
C PRO A 500 21.35 -35.82 25.30
N THR A 501 22.43 -35.47 24.60
CA THR A 501 23.80 -35.59 25.16
C THR A 501 24.11 -34.41 26.12
N PRO A 502 25.11 -34.52 27.00
CA PRO A 502 25.48 -33.46 27.92
C PRO A 502 25.81 -32.11 27.29
N ASP A 503 26.25 -32.11 26.03
CA ASP A 503 26.53 -30.89 25.22
C ASP A 503 25.35 -30.43 24.37
N PHE A 504 24.18 -31.06 24.58
CA PHE A 504 22.99 -30.73 23.81
C PHE A 504 22.53 -29.29 24.12
N THR A 505 22.43 -28.47 23.05
CA THR A 505 21.89 -27.12 23.11
C THR A 505 20.74 -26.99 22.14
N VAL A 506 19.61 -26.54 22.64
CA VAL A 506 18.44 -26.23 21.78
C VAL A 506 18.41 -24.74 21.55
N SER A 507 18.43 -24.33 20.29
CA SER A 507 18.25 -22.94 19.93
C SER A 507 16.84 -22.46 20.34
N GLU A 508 16.71 -21.16 20.66
CA GLU A 508 15.42 -20.55 21.00
C GLU A 508 14.31 -20.93 19.98
N LYS A 509 14.67 -20.99 18.71
CA LYS A 509 13.76 -21.31 17.60
C LYS A 509 13.30 -22.78 17.58
N GLU A 510 14.16 -23.70 17.97
CA GLU A 510 13.83 -25.12 18.10
C GLU A 510 13.07 -25.40 19.40
N LEU A 511 13.39 -24.65 20.44
CA LEU A 511 12.70 -24.68 21.73
C LEU A 511 11.21 -24.29 21.53
N PHE A 512 10.94 -23.19 20.82
CA PHE A 512 9.58 -22.79 20.50
C PHE A 512 8.82 -23.85 19.70
N LYS A 513 9.47 -24.54 18.78
CA LYS A 513 8.84 -25.65 18.03
C LYS A 513 8.49 -26.85 18.92
N LYS A 514 9.21 -27.08 20.02
CA LYS A 514 9.09 -28.26 20.88
C LYS A 514 8.30 -28.02 22.15
N ILE A 515 8.18 -26.79 22.64
CA ILE A 515 7.42 -26.42 23.87
C ILE A 515 5.93 -26.29 23.60
N PHE A 516 5.50 -26.08 22.38
CA PHE A 516 4.09 -26.08 22.04
C PHE A 516 3.54 -27.52 22.03
N ASN A 517 3.48 -28.13 23.20
CA ASN A 517 2.94 -29.47 23.42
C ASN A 517 1.53 -29.41 24.02
N LYS A 518 0.84 -30.53 23.99
CA LYS A 518 -0.53 -30.66 24.47
C LYS A 518 -0.71 -30.24 25.93
N ASN A 519 0.23 -30.58 26.80
CA ASN A 519 0.15 -30.25 28.25
C ASN A 519 0.21 -28.74 28.47
N THR A 520 1.13 -28.03 27.80
CA THR A 520 1.22 -26.57 27.86
C THR A 520 -0.04 -25.90 27.31
N CYS A 521 -0.62 -26.44 26.22
CA CYS A 521 -1.90 -25.93 25.70
C CYS A 521 -3.02 -26.10 26.74
N CYS A 522 -3.09 -27.26 27.43
CA CYS A 522 -4.08 -27.49 28.49
C CYS A 522 -3.91 -26.52 29.65
N GLU A 523 -2.68 -26.35 30.18
CA GLU A 523 -2.40 -25.40 31.29
C GLU A 523 -2.81 -23.97 30.96
N ILE A 524 -2.49 -23.47 29.77
CA ILE A 524 -2.85 -22.13 29.32
C ILE A 524 -4.37 -21.97 29.20
N LEU A 525 -5.07 -23.00 28.71
CA LEU A 525 -6.53 -22.99 28.64
C LEU A 525 -7.17 -22.99 30.03
N GLU A 526 -6.66 -23.80 30.96
CA GLU A 526 -7.11 -23.82 32.37
C GLU A 526 -6.89 -22.45 33.03
N GLU A 527 -5.71 -21.81 32.83
CA GLU A 527 -5.44 -20.47 33.34
C GLU A 527 -6.37 -19.42 32.73
N LEU A 528 -6.62 -19.48 31.42
CA LEU A 528 -7.59 -18.58 30.77
C LEU A 528 -8.99 -18.74 31.33
N MET A 529 -9.46 -19.98 31.50
CA MET A 529 -10.79 -20.27 32.06
C MET A 529 -10.90 -19.89 33.53
N GLN A 530 -9.81 -19.98 34.30
CA GLN A 530 -9.77 -19.64 35.73
C GLN A 530 -9.64 -18.13 35.95
N TYR A 531 -8.69 -17.46 35.29
CA TYR A 531 -8.28 -16.08 35.58
C TYR A 531 -8.76 -15.06 34.53
N GLY A 532 -9.26 -15.53 33.38
CA GLY A 532 -9.83 -14.66 32.34
C GLY A 532 -11.02 -13.87 32.84
N ILE A 533 -11.19 -12.67 32.29
CA ILE A 533 -12.38 -11.86 32.57
C ILE A 533 -13.62 -12.61 32.10
N LYS A 534 -14.60 -12.71 33.01
CA LYS A 534 -15.89 -13.38 32.78
C LYS A 534 -17.01 -12.37 32.63
N THR A 535 -18.02 -12.74 31.87
CA THR A 535 -19.28 -11.99 31.65
C THR A 535 -20.45 -12.73 32.32
N ASN A 536 -21.68 -12.26 32.16
CA ASN A 536 -22.90 -12.86 32.71
C ASN A 536 -22.80 -13.17 34.23
N GLY A 537 -22.42 -12.15 35.00
CA GLY A 537 -22.31 -12.35 36.47
C GLY A 537 -21.14 -13.21 36.93
N GLY A 538 -20.19 -13.55 36.04
CA GLY A 538 -19.01 -14.36 36.33
C GLY A 538 -19.13 -15.83 35.87
N GLU A 539 -20.21 -16.17 35.18
CA GLU A 539 -20.50 -17.57 34.73
C GLU A 539 -19.79 -17.94 33.43
N LEU A 540 -19.73 -17.01 32.46
CA LEU A 540 -19.19 -17.26 31.13
C LEU A 540 -17.86 -16.52 30.92
N LEU A 541 -16.90 -17.20 30.29
CA LEU A 541 -15.67 -16.54 29.85
C LEU A 541 -16.02 -15.40 28.88
N GLY A 542 -15.46 -14.22 29.07
CA GLY A 542 -15.57 -13.12 28.12
C GLY A 542 -14.88 -13.44 26.78
N LYS A 543 -15.28 -12.80 25.70
CA LYS A 543 -14.67 -13.06 24.39
C LYS A 543 -13.15 -12.93 24.46
N SER A 544 -12.48 -13.97 23.95
CA SER A 544 -11.04 -14.18 24.08
C SER A 544 -10.40 -14.47 22.75
N ILE A 545 -9.20 -13.95 22.51
CA ILE A 545 -8.38 -14.26 21.32
C ILE A 545 -7.09 -14.90 21.79
N ILE A 546 -6.77 -16.09 21.26
CA ILE A 546 -5.49 -16.79 21.46
C ILE A 546 -4.68 -16.69 20.18
N PHE A 547 -3.53 -16.04 20.26
CA PHE A 547 -2.59 -15.92 19.15
C PHE A 547 -1.62 -17.10 19.18
N ALA A 548 -1.78 -18.02 18.23
CA ALA A 548 -0.99 -19.23 18.11
C ALA A 548 0.19 -19.07 17.14
N TYR A 549 1.21 -19.92 17.29
CA TYR A 549 2.43 -19.87 16.51
C TYR A 549 2.25 -20.24 15.03
N ASN A 550 1.50 -21.34 14.78
CA ASN A 550 1.18 -21.82 13.43
C ASN A 550 -0.17 -22.57 13.44
N HIS A 551 -0.63 -23.00 12.25
CA HIS A 551 -1.89 -23.71 12.08
C HIS A 551 -2.02 -24.98 12.95
N HIS A 552 -0.96 -25.82 12.99
CA HIS A 552 -0.98 -27.07 13.77
C HIS A 552 -1.09 -26.79 15.28
N HIS A 553 -0.37 -25.79 15.78
CA HIS A 553 -0.46 -25.35 17.16
C HIS A 553 -1.85 -24.78 17.48
N ALA A 554 -2.42 -23.99 16.58
CA ALA A 554 -3.75 -23.43 16.75
C ALA A 554 -4.84 -24.54 16.77
N GLN A 555 -4.72 -25.55 15.92
CA GLN A 555 -5.61 -26.71 15.93
C GLN A 555 -5.46 -27.53 17.25
N MET A 556 -4.23 -27.74 17.71
CA MET A 556 -3.95 -28.42 18.98
C MET A 556 -4.62 -27.70 20.17
N ILE A 557 -4.59 -26.36 20.22
CA ILE A 557 -5.28 -25.59 21.27
C ILE A 557 -6.78 -25.83 21.25
N VAL A 558 -7.41 -25.83 20.05
CA VAL A 558 -8.85 -26.07 19.90
C VAL A 558 -9.19 -27.49 20.33
N ASP A 559 -8.41 -28.50 19.92
CA ASP A 559 -8.62 -29.89 20.28
C ASP A 559 -8.48 -30.07 21.81
N CYS A 560 -7.46 -29.52 22.44
CA CYS A 560 -7.28 -29.50 23.89
C CYS A 560 -8.48 -28.87 24.62
N PHE A 561 -9.02 -27.78 24.10
CA PHE A 561 -10.18 -27.13 24.72
C PHE A 561 -11.38 -28.08 24.75
N HIS A 562 -11.69 -28.73 23.62
CA HIS A 562 -12.84 -29.65 23.54
C HIS A 562 -12.66 -30.96 24.36
N GLU A 563 -11.41 -31.36 24.57
CA GLU A 563 -11.12 -32.48 25.46
C GLU A 563 -11.26 -32.08 26.94
N LEU A 564 -10.81 -30.90 27.34
CA LEU A 564 -10.85 -30.42 28.73
C LEU A 564 -12.27 -29.99 29.17
N TYR A 565 -13.01 -29.42 28.25
CA TYR A 565 -14.34 -28.82 28.51
C TYR A 565 -15.41 -29.35 27.55
N PRO A 566 -15.69 -30.66 27.58
CA PRO A 566 -16.68 -31.31 26.68
C PRO A 566 -18.12 -30.84 26.89
N GLU A 567 -18.39 -30.14 28.02
CA GLU A 567 -19.69 -29.55 28.34
C GLU A 567 -20.01 -28.32 27.51
N HIS A 568 -18.99 -27.64 26.92
CA HIS A 568 -19.21 -26.48 26.08
C HIS A 568 -19.54 -26.89 24.63
N PRO A 569 -20.37 -26.09 23.92
CA PRO A 569 -20.72 -26.41 22.54
C PRO A 569 -19.48 -26.29 21.61
N ALA A 570 -19.50 -27.00 20.49
CA ALA A 570 -18.37 -27.06 19.54
C ALA A 570 -17.99 -25.68 18.96
N ASN A 571 -18.92 -24.72 18.94
CA ASN A 571 -18.65 -23.35 18.49
C ASN A 571 -18.01 -22.45 19.57
N TYR A 572 -17.87 -22.93 20.81
CA TYR A 572 -17.33 -22.14 21.91
C TYR A 572 -15.86 -21.73 21.68
N CYS A 573 -15.04 -22.63 21.15
CA CYS A 573 -13.65 -22.45 20.81
C CYS A 573 -13.40 -22.91 19.38
N GLN A 574 -12.99 -21.97 18.48
CA GLN A 574 -12.78 -22.30 17.07
C GLN A 574 -11.49 -21.67 16.53
N LEU A 575 -10.93 -22.35 15.53
CA LEU A 575 -9.77 -21.89 14.78
C LEU A 575 -10.19 -20.91 13.66
N ILE A 576 -9.53 -19.77 13.59
CA ILE A 576 -9.68 -18.76 12.53
C ILE A 576 -8.32 -18.49 11.91
N ASP A 577 -8.03 -19.08 10.76
CA ASP A 577 -6.83 -18.81 9.98
C ASP A 577 -7.05 -18.96 8.48
N ASN A 578 -6.00 -18.68 7.68
CA ASN A 578 -6.06 -18.70 6.22
C ASN A 578 -6.30 -20.11 5.60
N TYR A 579 -6.16 -21.18 6.37
CA TYR A 579 -6.39 -22.56 5.92
C TYR A 579 -7.84 -23.02 6.12
N VAL A 580 -8.58 -22.28 6.94
CA VAL A 580 -9.98 -22.62 7.24
C VAL A 580 -10.89 -22.06 6.14
N LYS A 581 -11.71 -22.94 5.53
CA LYS A 581 -12.74 -22.50 4.59
C LYS A 581 -13.74 -21.60 5.32
N TYR A 582 -14.11 -20.48 4.69
CA TYR A 582 -15.06 -19.49 5.25
C TYR A 582 -14.57 -18.78 6.52
N ALA A 583 -13.26 -18.51 6.62
CA ALA A 583 -12.69 -17.79 7.76
C ALA A 583 -13.33 -16.41 8.00
N ASP A 584 -13.72 -15.70 6.96
CA ASP A 584 -14.44 -14.41 7.08
C ASP A 584 -15.84 -14.59 7.71
N ASP A 585 -16.54 -15.69 7.43
CA ASP A 585 -17.83 -16.00 8.07
C ASP A 585 -17.64 -16.35 9.56
N LEU A 586 -16.53 -17.01 9.91
CA LEU A 586 -16.18 -17.29 11.31
C LEU A 586 -15.84 -16.01 12.07
N ILE A 587 -15.19 -15.06 11.44
CA ILE A 587 -14.96 -13.73 12.04
C ILE A 587 -16.30 -13.05 12.33
N LEU A 588 -17.23 -13.05 11.37
CA LEU A 588 -18.57 -12.49 11.57
C LEU A 588 -19.35 -13.20 12.67
N LYS A 589 -19.20 -14.52 12.78
CA LYS A 589 -19.79 -15.30 13.88
C LYS A 589 -19.13 -14.92 15.21
N PHE A 590 -17.80 -14.79 15.26
CA PHE A 590 -17.12 -14.36 16.48
C PHE A 590 -17.55 -12.95 16.91
N GLU A 591 -17.89 -12.07 15.98
CA GLU A 591 -18.44 -10.75 16.28
C GLU A 591 -19.84 -10.81 16.91
N ASN A 592 -20.74 -11.64 16.36
CA ASN A 592 -22.18 -11.57 16.61
C ASN A 592 -22.77 -12.75 17.43
N ASP A 593 -22.08 -13.87 17.53
CA ASP A 593 -22.53 -15.05 18.25
C ASP A 593 -21.99 -15.03 19.69
N ASP A 594 -22.88 -15.01 20.66
CA ASP A 594 -22.51 -15.00 22.07
C ASP A 594 -22.01 -16.34 22.61
N GLU A 595 -22.26 -17.45 21.91
CA GLU A 595 -21.73 -18.75 22.27
C GLU A 595 -20.28 -18.92 21.84
N PHE A 596 -19.82 -18.21 20.78
CA PHE A 596 -18.45 -18.26 20.32
C PHE A 596 -17.57 -17.36 21.22
N ARG A 597 -16.85 -17.97 22.16
CA ARG A 597 -16.09 -17.27 23.20
C ARG A 597 -14.60 -17.19 22.95
N ILE A 598 -13.99 -18.22 22.36
CA ILE A 598 -12.53 -18.31 22.18
C ILE A 598 -12.23 -18.45 20.69
N ALA A 599 -11.62 -17.43 20.10
CA ALA A 599 -11.07 -17.47 18.76
C ALA A 599 -9.56 -17.75 18.82
N VAL A 600 -9.11 -18.85 18.23
CA VAL A 600 -7.69 -19.19 18.10
C VAL A 600 -7.22 -18.83 16.73
N SER A 601 -6.16 -18.00 16.62
CA SER A 601 -5.71 -17.50 15.32
C SER A 601 -4.19 -17.43 15.23
N VAL A 602 -3.68 -17.61 14.01
CA VAL A 602 -2.24 -17.45 13.73
C VAL A 602 -1.93 -15.99 13.40
N ASP A 603 -2.55 -15.44 12.35
CA ASP A 603 -2.28 -14.07 11.85
C ASP A 603 -3.55 -13.30 11.49
N MET A 604 -4.69 -13.98 11.22
CA MET A 604 -5.88 -13.33 10.67
C MET A 604 -6.51 -12.32 11.63
N LEU A 605 -6.42 -12.55 12.94
CA LEU A 605 -6.98 -11.68 13.96
C LEU A 605 -5.97 -10.63 14.48
N ASP A 606 -4.71 -10.64 14.01
CA ASP A 606 -3.72 -9.60 14.35
C ASP A 606 -4.20 -8.22 13.91
N THR A 607 -4.88 -8.16 12.74
CA THR A 607 -5.44 -6.93 12.16
C THR A 607 -6.87 -7.15 11.65
N GLY A 608 -7.63 -6.09 11.44
CA GLY A 608 -8.86 -6.13 10.61
C GLY A 608 -10.15 -6.58 11.28
N ILE A 609 -10.19 -6.90 12.57
CA ILE A 609 -11.43 -7.23 13.28
C ILE A 609 -11.87 -6.08 14.20
N ASP A 610 -13.18 -5.97 14.40
CA ASP A 610 -13.77 -4.99 15.30
C ASP A 610 -14.77 -5.65 16.24
N VAL A 611 -14.27 -6.31 17.30
CA VAL A 611 -15.06 -7.01 18.31
C VAL A 611 -14.88 -6.31 19.66
N PRO A 612 -15.75 -5.32 20.02
CA PRO A 612 -15.65 -4.56 21.26
C PRO A 612 -15.67 -5.42 22.53
N ALA A 613 -16.38 -6.53 22.49
CA ALA A 613 -16.56 -7.45 23.60
C ALA A 613 -15.31 -8.29 23.97
N VAL A 614 -14.21 -8.20 23.21
CA VAL A 614 -12.97 -8.91 23.53
C VAL A 614 -12.36 -8.33 24.79
N VAL A 615 -12.17 -9.19 25.80
CA VAL A 615 -11.62 -8.83 27.12
C VAL A 615 -10.42 -9.64 27.55
N ASN A 616 -10.07 -10.72 26.83
CA ASN A 616 -8.90 -11.52 27.09
C ASN A 616 -8.10 -11.70 25.79
N LEU A 617 -6.81 -11.42 25.87
CA LEU A 617 -5.85 -11.67 24.79
C LEU A 617 -4.77 -12.62 25.34
N VAL A 618 -4.50 -13.69 24.61
CA VAL A 618 -3.48 -14.68 24.98
C VAL A 618 -2.38 -14.69 23.92
N PHE A 619 -1.20 -14.25 24.30
CA PHE A 619 -0.01 -14.27 23.45
C PHE A 619 0.73 -15.59 23.65
N PHE A 620 0.39 -16.57 22.83
CA PHE A 620 1.02 -17.88 22.81
C PHE A 620 1.87 -18.07 21.55
N LYS A 621 2.47 -16.98 21.10
CA LYS A 621 3.52 -16.91 20.08
C LYS A 621 4.51 -15.79 20.39
N PRO A 622 5.81 -15.94 20.04
CA PRO A 622 6.74 -14.83 20.09
C PRO A 622 6.42 -13.83 18.97
N VAL A 623 6.33 -12.58 19.34
CA VAL A 623 6.11 -11.46 18.43
C VAL A 623 7.38 -10.63 18.39
N LYS A 624 8.04 -10.50 17.23
CA LYS A 624 9.27 -9.72 17.07
C LYS A 624 9.02 -8.35 16.42
N SER A 625 7.91 -8.21 15.71
CA SER A 625 7.48 -6.94 15.12
C SER A 625 6.67 -6.14 16.13
N LYS A 626 7.16 -4.96 16.49
CA LYS A 626 6.46 -4.06 17.41
C LYS A 626 5.14 -3.57 16.85
N ILE A 627 5.09 -3.33 15.54
CA ILE A 627 3.85 -2.94 14.85
C ILE A 627 2.78 -4.01 15.07
N LYS A 628 3.10 -5.28 14.80
CA LYS A 628 2.17 -6.40 15.04
C LYS A 628 1.76 -6.49 16.50
N PHE A 629 2.72 -6.35 17.44
CA PHE A 629 2.45 -6.40 18.86
C PHE A 629 1.42 -5.35 19.29
N VAL A 630 1.61 -4.09 18.87
CA VAL A 630 0.68 -2.99 19.16
C VAL A 630 -0.69 -3.22 18.50
N GLN A 631 -0.71 -3.74 17.28
CA GLN A 631 -1.97 -4.08 16.58
C GLN A 631 -2.75 -5.18 17.28
N MET A 632 -2.07 -6.22 17.77
CA MET A 632 -2.67 -7.32 18.53
C MET A 632 -3.23 -6.82 19.88
N ILE A 633 -2.48 -6.00 20.64
CA ILE A 633 -2.98 -5.33 21.85
C ILE A 633 -4.23 -4.51 21.54
N GLY A 634 -4.23 -3.82 20.42
CA GLY A 634 -5.35 -3.02 19.93
C GLY A 634 -6.67 -3.78 19.73
N ARG A 635 -6.65 -5.12 19.72
CA ARG A 635 -7.89 -5.94 19.64
C ARG A 635 -8.73 -5.86 20.92
N GLY A 636 -8.07 -5.65 22.08
CA GLY A 636 -8.74 -5.54 23.38
C GLY A 636 -9.12 -4.12 23.77
N THR A 637 -8.65 -3.08 23.11
CA THR A 637 -8.76 -1.69 23.59
C THR A 637 -10.13 -1.05 23.42
N ARG A 638 -11.05 -1.64 22.65
CA ARG A 638 -12.39 -1.07 22.37
C ARG A 638 -13.23 -0.89 23.61
N LEU A 639 -14.00 0.21 23.67
CA LEU A 639 -15.11 0.35 24.61
C LEU A 639 -16.21 -0.64 24.25
N CYS A 640 -16.90 -1.15 25.28
CA CYS A 640 -18.09 -1.97 25.13
C CYS A 640 -19.05 -1.64 26.26
N ASP A 641 -20.13 -0.97 25.92
CA ASP A 641 -21.15 -0.57 26.88
C ASP A 641 -21.93 -1.81 27.38
N ASN A 642 -22.29 -1.81 28.65
CA ASN A 642 -23.10 -2.86 29.29
C ASN A 642 -22.54 -4.29 29.18
N LEU A 643 -21.25 -4.47 28.93
CA LEU A 643 -20.62 -5.79 28.73
C LEU A 643 -20.82 -6.73 29.95
N PHE A 644 -20.84 -6.16 31.14
CA PHE A 644 -20.97 -6.90 32.41
C PHE A 644 -22.38 -6.77 33.04
N GLY A 645 -23.36 -6.36 32.25
CA GLY A 645 -24.72 -6.08 32.66
C GLY A 645 -25.09 -4.59 32.57
N GLU A 646 -26.34 -4.25 32.79
CA GLU A 646 -26.86 -2.88 32.65
C GLU A 646 -26.04 -1.88 33.50
N GLY A 647 -25.53 -0.84 32.86
CA GLY A 647 -24.69 0.21 33.50
C GLY A 647 -23.28 -0.25 33.88
N LYS A 648 -22.84 -1.46 33.47
CA LYS A 648 -21.52 -1.99 33.77
C LYS A 648 -20.71 -2.16 32.49
N ASP A 649 -20.02 -1.11 32.11
CA ASP A 649 -19.21 -1.06 30.89
C ASP A 649 -17.87 -1.75 31.04
N LYS A 650 -17.25 -2.08 29.91
CA LYS A 650 -15.88 -2.56 29.84
C LYS A 650 -14.92 -1.46 30.29
N THR A 651 -14.17 -1.70 31.35
CA THR A 651 -13.19 -0.76 31.93
C THR A 651 -11.75 -1.11 31.59
N HIS A 652 -11.45 -2.38 31.33
CA HIS A 652 -10.13 -2.89 30.98
C HIS A 652 -10.25 -4.27 30.33
N PHE A 653 -9.13 -4.78 29.85
CA PHE A 653 -8.98 -6.17 29.37
C PHE A 653 -7.70 -6.77 29.93
N ILE A 654 -7.53 -8.09 29.84
CA ILE A 654 -6.34 -8.80 30.31
C ILE A 654 -5.55 -9.32 29.13
N ILE A 655 -4.23 -9.21 29.23
CA ILE A 655 -3.26 -9.84 28.33
C ILE A 655 -2.51 -10.92 29.10
N PHE A 656 -2.59 -12.16 28.63
CA PHE A 656 -1.79 -13.29 29.09
C PHE A 656 -0.59 -13.43 28.13
N ASP A 657 0.61 -13.12 28.59
CA ASP A 657 1.83 -13.25 27.77
C ASP A 657 2.67 -14.43 28.25
N TYR A 658 2.62 -15.52 27.48
CA TYR A 658 3.38 -16.74 27.77
C TYR A 658 4.73 -16.81 27.07
N CYS A 659 4.99 -15.89 26.12
CA CYS A 659 6.23 -15.88 25.34
C CYS A 659 7.19 -14.74 25.70
N GLY A 660 6.88 -13.95 26.75
CA GLY A 660 7.73 -12.86 27.21
C GLY A 660 7.86 -11.72 26.19
N ASN A 661 6.78 -11.45 25.45
CA ASN A 661 6.78 -10.39 24.46
C ASN A 661 6.98 -9.01 25.07
N PHE A 662 6.38 -8.75 26.25
CA PHE A 662 6.60 -7.48 26.97
C PHE A 662 8.06 -7.29 27.35
N GLU A 663 8.70 -8.32 27.97
CA GLU A 663 10.12 -8.25 28.31
C GLU A 663 11.02 -8.13 27.08
N TYR A 664 10.64 -8.78 25.97
CA TYR A 664 11.35 -8.65 24.71
C TYR A 664 11.35 -7.21 24.22
N PHE A 665 10.20 -6.52 24.20
CA PHE A 665 10.11 -5.13 23.75
C PHE A 665 10.63 -4.12 24.77
N ASP A 666 10.65 -4.44 26.06
CA ASP A 666 11.35 -3.66 27.09
C ASP A 666 12.87 -3.68 26.87
N ALA A 667 13.41 -4.84 26.49
CA ALA A 667 14.84 -5.01 26.19
C ALA A 667 15.23 -4.56 24.77
N HIS A 668 14.31 -4.62 23.82
CA HIS A 668 14.47 -4.27 22.41
C HIS A 668 13.35 -3.32 21.99
N PRO A 669 13.43 -2.03 22.34
CA PRO A 669 12.34 -1.07 22.09
C PRO A 669 11.89 -0.98 20.65
N ASP A 670 12.82 -1.18 19.72
CA ASP A 670 12.57 -1.05 18.27
C ASP A 670 12.16 -2.39 17.59
N GLY A 671 12.18 -3.51 18.33
CA GLY A 671 11.97 -4.83 17.72
C GLY A 671 13.09 -5.21 16.74
N THR A 672 12.81 -6.15 15.82
CA THR A 672 13.76 -6.54 14.74
C THR A 672 13.51 -5.82 13.41
N ASP A 673 12.50 -4.98 13.32
CA ASP A 673 12.05 -4.38 12.06
C ASP A 673 12.69 -3.03 11.72
N GLY A 674 13.60 -2.49 12.54
CA GLY A 674 14.19 -1.19 12.28
C GLY A 674 15.56 -0.97 12.90
N MET A 675 16.53 -0.54 12.10
CA MET A 675 17.70 0.15 12.61
C MET A 675 17.34 1.62 12.87
N GLY A 676 17.36 2.07 14.12
CA GLY A 676 17.33 3.49 14.44
C GLY A 676 16.56 3.79 15.73
N GLY A 677 17.32 4.05 16.78
CA GLY A 677 16.85 4.21 18.12
C GLY A 677 15.96 5.41 18.38
N LEU A 678 15.09 5.28 19.37
CA LEU A 678 14.95 6.21 20.49
C LEU A 678 13.95 5.65 21.52
N SER A 679 14.27 5.85 22.77
CA SER A 679 13.71 5.42 24.02
C SER A 679 12.19 5.24 24.11
N LEU A 680 11.79 4.13 24.72
CA LEU A 680 10.46 3.91 25.28
C LEU A 680 10.09 5.02 26.25
N ILE A 681 8.98 5.68 25.99
CA ILE A 681 8.24 6.41 27.01
C ILE A 681 7.60 5.35 27.92
N HIS A 682 7.91 5.44 29.20
CA HIS A 682 7.26 4.63 30.23
C HIS A 682 5.74 4.67 30.05
N ILE A 683 5.18 3.56 29.58
CA ILE A 683 3.78 3.27 29.83
C ILE A 683 3.71 3.12 31.34
N SER A 684 2.97 4.01 32.03
CA SER A 684 2.72 3.94 33.45
C SER A 684 2.46 2.49 33.85
N GLU A 685 3.26 1.96 34.77
CA GLU A 685 3.30 0.54 35.14
C GLU A 685 1.92 -0.10 35.12
N PRO A 686 1.67 -1.12 34.29
CA PRO A 686 0.50 -1.97 34.47
C PRO A 686 0.64 -2.59 35.86
N THR A 687 -0.34 -2.46 36.69
CA THR A 687 -0.35 -3.04 38.03
C THR A 687 -0.07 -4.53 37.90
N ARG A 688 1.15 -4.94 38.16
CA ARG A 688 1.51 -6.37 38.24
C ARG A 688 0.68 -6.96 39.37
N LEU A 689 -0.28 -7.81 39.01
CA LEU A 689 -0.90 -8.66 40.02
C LEU A 689 0.20 -9.55 40.57
N GLY A 690 0.61 -9.25 41.81
CA GLY A 690 1.63 -9.99 42.50
C GLY A 690 1.26 -11.46 42.61
N MET A 691 2.26 -12.30 42.45
CA MET A 691 2.16 -13.73 42.77
C MET A 691 1.57 -13.91 44.17
N ILE A 692 0.44 -14.61 44.24
CA ILE A 692 0.08 -15.31 45.45
C ILE A 692 0.72 -16.68 45.32
N SER A 693 1.65 -16.93 46.22
CA SER A 693 2.38 -18.18 46.41
C SER A 693 1.47 -19.39 46.62
#